data_05e3289d2631f74e010062168d518767
#
_entry.id   05e3289d2631f74e010062168d518767
#
_cell.length_a   1.000
_cell.length_b   1.000
_cell.length_c   1.000
_cell.angle_alpha   90.00
_cell.angle_beta   90.00
_cell.angle_gamma   90.00
#
_symmetry.space_group_name_H-M   'P 1'
#
loop_
_entity.id
_entity.type
_entity.pdbx_description
1 polymer ?
#
loop_
_entity_poly.entity_id
_entity_poly.type
_entity_poly.pdbx_seq_one_letter_code
_entity_poly.pdbx_strand_id
1 'polypeptide(L)'
;MSRDLKYTRNIGIAAHIDAGKTTTTERILFYTGKTHKIGEVHDGASTMDWMEQEAERGITIQSAATTCKWNFPTENGKPTADAKEYHFNIIDTPGHVDFTVEVNRSLRVLDGLVFLFSAVDGVEPQSETNWRLADNYKVPRMGFVNKMDRQGSDFLKVCQQVKDMLKSNAVPIVLPIGEEADFKGVVDLIKNRAIIWHEETQGATFDIVDIPEDMKADVAKYRAQLIEEVAGYDEGLLEKFMEDESSITEEEVHKALRAAVMDMAIIPMTCGSSFKNKGVQFMLDAVCRYLPSPLDKEAIEGTNPNTGEPALRKPAVDAPFAALAFKIATDPYVGRLAFFRAYSGRLDAGSYVLNTRSESKERISRIYQMHANKQNPIEYIEAGDIGAAVGFKDIKTGDTLCDEKYPIVLESMTFPDPVIGIAVEPKTKADVDKLGMALAKLAEEDPTFQVKTDQASGQTIISGMGELHLDIIVDRLKREFKVEVNQGEPQVEYKEAITGKADHREVYKKQTGGRGKFADIVFTMEPAEEGKTGLEFINEIKGGNIPKEYIPSIEKGFKEAMKNGPLAGFEMDAMKITLKDGSFHPVDSDSLSFELAAKLGYKEAARAAKAVLMEPIMKLEVITPEENMGDIVGDLNRRRGQVNDMGDRNGAKVIKANVPLSEMFGYVTTLRTLSSGRATSTMEFSHYAETPSNISEEVIKKARGN
;
A
#
# COMPACT_ATOMS: atom_id res chain seq x y z
N MET A 1 14.91 -20.32 -23.21
CA MET A 1 15.89 -19.21 -23.14
C MET A 1 15.57 -18.37 -21.92
N SER A 2 16.56 -18.05 -21.11
CA SER A 2 16.42 -17.12 -19.98
C SER A 2 15.89 -15.78 -20.52
N ARG A 3 14.93 -15.18 -19.80
CA ARG A 3 14.33 -13.89 -20.15
C ARG A 3 15.38 -12.78 -19.96
N ASP A 4 15.50 -11.86 -20.91
CA ASP A 4 16.34 -10.68 -20.73
C ASP A 4 15.62 -9.67 -19.82
N LEU A 5 16.14 -9.45 -18.62
CA LEU A 5 15.57 -8.55 -17.61
C LEU A 5 15.47 -7.09 -18.08
N LYS A 6 16.30 -6.69 -19.05
CA LYS A 6 16.23 -5.36 -19.67
C LYS A 6 14.86 -5.07 -20.29
N TYR A 7 14.17 -6.10 -20.77
CA TYR A 7 12.86 -6.01 -21.40
C TYR A 7 11.72 -6.46 -20.46
N THR A 8 11.96 -6.51 -19.17
CA THR A 8 10.93 -6.77 -18.15
C THR A 8 10.47 -5.46 -17.54
N ARG A 9 9.16 -5.33 -17.28
CA ARG A 9 8.55 -4.20 -16.57
C ARG A 9 7.60 -4.72 -15.49
N ASN A 10 7.96 -4.48 -14.23
CA ASN A 10 7.09 -4.74 -13.09
C ASN A 10 6.41 -3.44 -12.72
N ILE A 11 5.20 -3.24 -13.19
CA ILE A 11 4.48 -1.97 -13.06
C ILE A 11 3.19 -2.12 -12.27
N GLY A 12 2.90 -1.09 -11.50
CA GLY A 12 1.59 -0.90 -10.88
C GLY A 12 0.73 0.06 -11.69
N ILE A 13 -0.57 -0.12 -11.58
CA ILE A 13 -1.55 0.85 -12.04
C ILE A 13 -2.29 1.35 -10.81
N ALA A 14 -2.10 2.63 -10.46
CA ALA A 14 -2.73 3.28 -9.33
C ALA A 14 -3.63 4.43 -9.81
N ALA A 15 -4.70 4.66 -9.10
CA ALA A 15 -5.65 5.71 -9.41
C ALA A 15 -6.50 6.01 -8.18
N HIS A 16 -7.18 7.18 -8.17
CA HIS A 16 -8.33 7.35 -7.29
C HIS A 16 -9.55 6.57 -7.81
N ILE A 17 -10.60 6.49 -6.99
CA ILE A 17 -11.86 5.85 -7.36
C ILE A 17 -12.41 6.55 -8.60
N ASP A 18 -12.99 5.79 -9.51
CA ASP A 18 -13.58 6.25 -10.76
C ASP A 18 -12.66 6.95 -11.77
N ALA A 19 -11.33 6.98 -11.58
CA ALA A 19 -10.41 7.49 -12.61
C ALA A 19 -10.35 6.61 -13.88
N GLY A 20 -11.00 5.47 -13.87
CA GLY A 20 -11.04 4.53 -15.01
C GLY A 20 -9.90 3.53 -15.02
N LYS A 21 -9.40 3.16 -13.84
CA LYS A 21 -8.31 2.20 -13.66
C LYS A 21 -8.62 0.86 -14.31
N THR A 22 -9.71 0.20 -13.93
CA THR A 22 -10.11 -1.11 -14.47
C THR A 22 -10.31 -1.05 -15.97
N THR A 23 -10.98 -0.02 -16.49
CA THR A 23 -11.14 0.18 -17.93
C THR A 23 -9.79 0.27 -18.64
N THR A 24 -8.83 1.01 -18.09
CA THR A 24 -7.49 1.15 -18.66
C THR A 24 -6.74 -0.19 -18.66
N THR A 25 -6.80 -0.94 -17.57
CA THR A 25 -6.16 -2.26 -17.46
C THR A 25 -6.76 -3.24 -18.46
N GLU A 26 -8.08 -3.27 -18.63
CA GLU A 26 -8.74 -4.11 -19.64
C GLU A 26 -8.31 -3.74 -21.08
N ARG A 27 -8.10 -2.44 -21.38
CA ARG A 27 -7.55 -2.00 -22.67
C ARG A 27 -6.11 -2.45 -22.88
N ILE A 28 -5.29 -2.41 -21.85
CA ILE A 28 -3.92 -2.95 -21.89
C ILE A 28 -3.96 -4.44 -22.22
N LEU A 29 -4.80 -5.23 -21.57
CA LEU A 29 -4.94 -6.65 -21.82
C LEU A 29 -5.42 -6.95 -23.24
N PHE A 30 -6.32 -6.14 -23.77
CA PHE A 30 -6.81 -6.26 -25.15
C PHE A 30 -5.70 -5.96 -26.17
N TYR A 31 -5.00 -4.83 -26.06
CA TYR A 31 -3.95 -4.45 -27.02
C TYR A 31 -2.73 -5.35 -26.96
N THR A 32 -2.47 -5.96 -25.83
CA THR A 32 -1.39 -6.95 -25.66
C THR A 32 -1.80 -8.36 -26.10
N GLY A 33 -3.02 -8.53 -26.62
CA GLY A 33 -3.53 -9.82 -27.11
C GLY A 33 -3.81 -10.85 -26.02
N LYS A 34 -3.86 -10.42 -24.76
CA LYS A 34 -4.12 -11.30 -23.62
C LYS A 34 -5.62 -11.66 -23.50
N THR A 35 -6.50 -10.75 -23.92
CA THR A 35 -7.94 -10.95 -24.04
C THR A 35 -8.38 -10.70 -25.47
N HIS A 36 -9.37 -11.45 -25.95
CA HIS A 36 -9.91 -11.32 -27.32
C HIS A 36 -11.12 -10.37 -27.40
N LYS A 37 -11.67 -10.00 -26.25
CA LYS A 37 -12.78 -9.06 -26.13
C LYS A 37 -12.42 -7.98 -25.12
N ILE A 38 -12.87 -6.78 -25.38
CA ILE A 38 -12.79 -5.68 -24.44
C ILE A 38 -13.79 -5.97 -23.31
N GLY A 39 -13.32 -6.17 -22.09
CA GLY A 39 -14.16 -6.25 -20.90
C GLY A 39 -14.75 -4.89 -20.56
N GLU A 40 -16.08 -4.77 -20.50
CA GLU A 40 -16.74 -3.56 -20.02
C GLU A 40 -17.07 -3.71 -18.54
N VAL A 41 -16.64 -2.75 -17.73
CA VAL A 41 -16.85 -2.75 -16.27
C VAL A 41 -18.34 -2.73 -15.92
N HIS A 42 -19.13 -1.96 -16.67
CA HIS A 42 -20.56 -1.83 -16.45
C HIS A 42 -21.35 -3.12 -16.73
N ASP A 43 -20.80 -4.01 -17.55
CA ASP A 43 -21.41 -5.30 -17.87
C ASP A 43 -20.93 -6.45 -16.95
N GLY A 44 -20.09 -6.14 -15.94
CA GLY A 44 -19.48 -7.13 -15.04
C GLY A 44 -18.53 -8.10 -15.75
N ALA A 45 -18.01 -7.71 -16.91
CA ALA A 45 -17.17 -8.55 -17.77
C ALA A 45 -15.66 -8.29 -17.60
N SER A 46 -15.26 -7.56 -16.54
CA SER A 46 -13.87 -7.26 -16.24
C SER A 46 -13.09 -8.53 -15.86
N THR A 47 -11.88 -8.66 -16.38
CA THR A 47 -10.96 -9.76 -16.07
C THR A 47 -10.23 -9.55 -14.76
N MET A 48 -9.88 -8.30 -14.43
CA MET A 48 -9.07 -7.96 -13.27
C MET A 48 -9.90 -7.80 -11.99
N ASP A 49 -11.09 -7.23 -12.06
CA ASP A 49 -12.04 -7.18 -10.95
C ASP A 49 -12.86 -8.47 -10.94
N TRP A 50 -12.27 -9.56 -10.48
CA TRP A 50 -12.82 -10.92 -10.55
C TRP A 50 -13.75 -11.28 -9.40
N MET A 51 -13.74 -10.49 -8.32
CA MET A 51 -14.65 -10.68 -7.19
C MET A 51 -16.03 -10.10 -7.53
N GLU A 52 -17.10 -10.83 -7.18
CA GLU A 52 -18.48 -10.32 -7.36
C GLU A 52 -18.68 -8.96 -6.68
N GLN A 53 -18.08 -8.76 -5.53
CA GLN A 53 -18.13 -7.51 -4.76
C GLN A 53 -17.47 -6.34 -5.48
N GLU A 54 -16.37 -6.58 -6.20
CA GLU A 54 -15.69 -5.57 -7.02
C GLU A 54 -16.59 -5.14 -8.18
N ALA A 55 -17.19 -6.11 -8.87
CA ALA A 55 -18.11 -5.85 -9.97
C ALA A 55 -19.40 -5.13 -9.53
N GLU A 56 -19.99 -5.52 -8.39
CA GLU A 56 -21.20 -4.90 -7.85
C GLU A 56 -20.98 -3.48 -7.35
N ARG A 57 -19.81 -3.20 -6.73
CA ARG A 57 -19.49 -1.91 -6.13
C ARG A 57 -18.74 -0.98 -7.08
N GLY A 58 -18.22 -1.49 -8.19
CA GLY A 58 -17.42 -0.74 -9.16
C GLY A 58 -16.06 -0.29 -8.62
N ILE A 59 -15.52 -0.96 -7.60
CA ILE A 59 -14.23 -0.65 -6.97
C ILE A 59 -13.33 -1.87 -6.93
N THR A 60 -12.03 -1.68 -7.10
CA THR A 60 -11.03 -2.73 -6.86
C THR A 60 -10.77 -2.85 -5.37
N ILE A 61 -10.92 -4.05 -4.83
CA ILE A 61 -10.75 -4.38 -3.41
C ILE A 61 -9.40 -5.05 -3.19
N GLN A 62 -9.08 -6.04 -4.01
CA GLN A 62 -7.82 -6.76 -3.93
C GLN A 62 -6.93 -6.46 -5.14
N SER A 63 -5.63 -6.34 -4.88
CA SER A 63 -4.66 -6.24 -5.96
C SER A 63 -4.65 -7.53 -6.78
N ALA A 64 -4.79 -7.41 -8.09
CA ALA A 64 -4.68 -8.52 -9.03
C ALA A 64 -3.39 -8.41 -9.83
N ALA A 65 -2.71 -9.54 -10.04
CA ALA A 65 -1.50 -9.60 -10.83
C ALA A 65 -1.78 -10.27 -12.19
N THR A 66 -1.27 -9.71 -13.26
CA THR A 66 -1.34 -10.31 -14.59
C THR A 66 -0.06 -10.09 -15.36
N THR A 67 0.20 -10.95 -16.32
CA THR A 67 1.35 -10.84 -17.22
C THR A 67 0.88 -10.67 -18.65
N CYS A 68 1.50 -9.75 -19.35
CA CYS A 68 1.26 -9.55 -20.79
C CYS A 68 2.56 -9.19 -21.51
N LYS A 69 2.49 -9.07 -22.82
CA LYS A 69 3.64 -8.81 -23.67
C LYS A 69 3.36 -7.65 -24.61
N TRP A 70 4.34 -6.81 -24.83
CA TRP A 70 4.27 -5.70 -25.75
C TRP A 70 5.53 -5.63 -26.59
N ASN A 71 5.38 -5.49 -27.92
CA ASN A 71 6.51 -5.33 -28.82
C ASN A 71 6.81 -3.84 -29.00
N PHE A 72 8.03 -3.43 -28.71
CA PHE A 72 8.47 -2.04 -28.77
C PHE A 72 9.90 -1.96 -29.36
N PRO A 73 10.25 -0.96 -30.20
CA PRO A 73 9.44 0.19 -30.63
C PRO A 73 8.29 -0.18 -31.58
N THR A 74 7.29 0.70 -31.61
CA THR A 74 6.20 0.63 -32.59
C THR A 74 6.24 1.82 -33.54
N GLU A 75 5.84 1.60 -34.78
CA GLU A 75 5.59 2.61 -35.76
C GLU A 75 4.25 2.35 -36.45
N ASN A 76 3.41 3.36 -36.54
CA ASN A 76 2.05 3.25 -37.07
C ASN A 76 1.23 2.08 -36.45
N GLY A 77 1.38 1.86 -35.14
CA GLY A 77 0.70 0.80 -34.42
C GLY A 77 1.21 -0.62 -34.66
N LYS A 78 2.32 -0.76 -35.41
CA LYS A 78 2.95 -2.05 -35.65
C LYS A 78 4.37 -2.08 -35.11
N PRO A 79 4.84 -3.24 -34.62
CA PRO A 79 6.23 -3.40 -34.21
C PRO A 79 7.19 -3.11 -35.38
N THR A 80 8.27 -2.37 -35.11
CA THR A 80 9.35 -2.16 -36.04
C THR A 80 10.17 -3.44 -36.25
N ALA A 81 11.02 -3.51 -37.28
CA ALA A 81 11.84 -4.69 -37.54
C ALA A 81 12.84 -5.02 -36.39
N ASP A 82 13.25 -4.03 -35.63
CA ASP A 82 14.15 -4.14 -34.49
C ASP A 82 13.42 -4.22 -33.16
N ALA A 83 12.08 -4.25 -33.17
CA ALA A 83 11.26 -4.32 -31.94
C ALA A 83 11.63 -5.54 -31.09
N LYS A 84 11.66 -5.33 -29.78
CA LYS A 84 11.86 -6.36 -28.78
C LYS A 84 10.55 -6.64 -28.06
N GLU A 85 10.35 -7.90 -27.68
CA GLU A 85 9.21 -8.30 -26.85
C GLU A 85 9.48 -7.92 -25.39
N TYR A 86 8.72 -6.96 -24.89
CA TYR A 86 8.70 -6.58 -23.49
C TYR A 86 7.70 -7.44 -22.71
N HIS A 87 8.12 -7.88 -21.53
CA HIS A 87 7.28 -8.63 -20.60
C HIS A 87 6.82 -7.73 -19.47
N PHE A 88 5.51 -7.55 -19.36
CA PHE A 88 4.90 -6.77 -18.30
C PHE A 88 4.33 -7.69 -17.22
N ASN A 89 4.71 -7.45 -15.98
CA ASN A 89 3.99 -7.91 -14.81
C ASN A 89 3.23 -6.71 -14.27
N ILE A 90 1.91 -6.73 -14.41
CA ILE A 90 1.04 -5.63 -14.01
C ILE A 90 0.37 -6.01 -12.70
N ILE A 91 0.46 -5.13 -11.71
CA ILE A 91 -0.30 -5.22 -10.46
C ILE A 91 -1.32 -4.09 -10.46
N ASP A 92 -2.59 -4.47 -10.50
CA ASP A 92 -3.71 -3.54 -10.37
C ASP A 92 -3.97 -3.28 -8.88
N THR A 93 -3.88 -2.01 -8.44
CA THR A 93 -3.98 -1.65 -7.02
C THR A 93 -5.34 -1.05 -6.70
N PRO A 94 -5.89 -1.28 -5.49
CA PRO A 94 -7.11 -0.61 -5.04
C PRO A 94 -6.96 0.90 -5.02
N GLY A 95 -8.07 1.61 -5.24
CA GLY A 95 -8.12 3.08 -5.14
C GLY A 95 -8.67 3.59 -3.81
N HIS A 96 -9.32 2.76 -3.00
CA HIS A 96 -9.99 3.18 -1.77
C HIS A 96 -9.05 3.18 -0.56
N VAL A 97 -9.21 4.17 0.33
CA VAL A 97 -8.35 4.36 1.51
C VAL A 97 -8.35 3.18 2.50
N ASP A 98 -9.47 2.47 2.65
CA ASP A 98 -9.56 1.30 3.52
C ASP A 98 -8.67 0.13 3.05
N PHE A 99 -8.24 0.15 1.78
CA PHE A 99 -7.37 -0.83 1.16
C PHE A 99 -5.95 -0.32 0.89
N THR A 100 -5.54 0.73 1.58
CA THR A 100 -4.19 1.31 1.46
C THR A 100 -3.10 0.28 1.71
N VAL A 101 -3.36 -0.74 2.51
CA VAL A 101 -2.42 -1.85 2.75
C VAL A 101 -2.14 -2.65 1.47
N GLU A 102 -3.14 -2.87 0.62
CA GLU A 102 -2.95 -3.53 -0.67
C GLU A 102 -2.07 -2.69 -1.60
N VAL A 103 -2.26 -1.37 -1.61
CA VAL A 103 -1.40 -0.43 -2.33
C VAL A 103 0.04 -0.49 -1.81
N ASN A 104 0.21 -0.45 -0.50
CA ASN A 104 1.50 -0.50 0.17
C ASN A 104 2.28 -1.79 -0.18
N ARG A 105 1.61 -2.95 -0.09
CA ARG A 105 2.18 -4.26 -0.47
C ARG A 105 2.63 -4.28 -1.93
N SER A 106 1.79 -3.76 -2.81
CA SER A 106 2.07 -3.72 -4.25
C SER A 106 3.24 -2.81 -4.57
N LEU A 107 3.27 -1.58 -4.04
CA LEU A 107 4.34 -0.61 -4.27
C LEU A 107 5.71 -1.12 -3.82
N ARG A 108 5.77 -1.94 -2.77
CA ARG A 108 7.04 -2.52 -2.28
C ARG A 108 7.73 -3.41 -3.30
N VAL A 109 6.98 -4.06 -4.18
CA VAL A 109 7.50 -5.03 -5.15
C VAL A 109 7.53 -4.54 -6.58
N LEU A 110 7.07 -3.32 -6.84
CA LEU A 110 7.05 -2.72 -8.17
C LEU A 110 8.36 -1.99 -8.49
N ASP A 111 8.68 -1.94 -9.77
CA ASP A 111 9.79 -1.14 -10.29
C ASP A 111 9.33 0.23 -10.77
N GLY A 112 8.14 0.31 -11.35
CA GLY A 112 7.55 1.53 -11.87
C GLY A 112 6.04 1.59 -11.65
N LEU A 113 5.47 2.77 -11.81
CA LEU A 113 4.05 3.04 -11.58
C LEU A 113 3.46 3.88 -12.73
N VAL A 114 2.30 3.48 -13.21
CA VAL A 114 1.43 4.33 -14.03
C VAL A 114 0.33 4.87 -13.13
N PHE A 115 0.29 6.18 -12.96
CA PHE A 115 -0.71 6.84 -12.13
C PHE A 115 -1.79 7.47 -13.01
N LEU A 116 -3.02 7.03 -12.86
CA LEU A 116 -4.16 7.55 -13.60
C LEU A 116 -4.82 8.70 -12.84
N PHE A 117 -5.06 9.78 -13.57
CA PHE A 117 -5.86 10.91 -13.12
C PHE A 117 -7.11 11.03 -13.99
N SER A 118 -8.19 11.50 -13.43
CA SER A 118 -9.35 11.94 -14.20
C SER A 118 -9.09 13.33 -14.79
N ALA A 119 -9.33 13.53 -16.07
CA ALA A 119 -9.20 14.84 -16.72
C ALA A 119 -10.20 15.87 -16.17
N VAL A 120 -11.29 15.42 -15.54
CA VAL A 120 -12.34 16.25 -14.97
C VAL A 120 -12.06 16.52 -13.49
N ASP A 121 -11.83 15.47 -12.72
CA ASP A 121 -11.70 15.53 -11.25
C ASP A 121 -10.29 15.95 -10.80
N GLY A 122 -9.28 15.62 -11.59
CA GLY A 122 -7.88 15.97 -11.33
C GLY A 122 -7.24 15.18 -10.18
N VAL A 123 -6.51 15.89 -9.31
CA VAL A 123 -5.88 15.31 -8.13
C VAL A 123 -6.87 15.29 -6.98
N GLU A 124 -7.14 14.11 -6.44
CA GLU A 124 -8.02 13.88 -5.29
C GLU A 124 -7.22 13.40 -4.05
N PRO A 125 -7.84 13.40 -2.85
CA PRO A 125 -7.15 13.00 -1.60
C PRO A 125 -6.50 11.63 -1.65
N GLN A 126 -7.18 10.67 -2.26
CA GLN A 126 -6.65 9.32 -2.45
C GLN A 126 -5.43 9.31 -3.38
N SER A 127 -5.39 10.23 -4.36
CA SER A 127 -4.21 10.44 -5.19
C SER A 127 -3.02 10.88 -4.34
N GLU A 128 -3.22 11.82 -3.41
CA GLU A 128 -2.17 12.31 -2.52
C GLU A 128 -1.61 11.19 -1.63
N THR A 129 -2.48 10.37 -1.04
CA THR A 129 -2.08 9.25 -0.18
C THR A 129 -1.26 8.21 -0.95
N ASN A 130 -1.76 7.76 -2.11
CA ASN A 130 -1.08 6.77 -2.94
C ASN A 130 0.24 7.33 -3.52
N TRP A 131 0.27 8.61 -3.85
CA TRP A 131 1.47 9.28 -4.34
C TRP A 131 2.57 9.33 -3.27
N ARG A 132 2.22 9.71 -2.04
CA ARG A 132 3.14 9.73 -0.90
C ARG A 132 3.69 8.33 -0.59
N LEU A 133 2.85 7.29 -0.67
CA LEU A 133 3.32 5.91 -0.52
C LEU A 133 4.33 5.54 -1.61
N ALA A 134 4.08 5.93 -2.86
CA ALA A 134 5.02 5.72 -3.96
C ALA A 134 6.34 6.49 -3.76
N ASP A 135 6.31 7.69 -3.14
CA ASP A 135 7.52 8.43 -2.75
C ASP A 135 8.31 7.69 -1.67
N ASN A 136 7.64 7.15 -0.67
CA ASN A 136 8.28 6.39 0.41
C ASN A 136 9.08 5.17 -0.12
N TYR A 137 8.54 4.50 -1.14
CA TYR A 137 9.22 3.37 -1.80
C TYR A 137 10.12 3.79 -2.96
N LYS A 138 10.27 5.08 -3.23
CA LYS A 138 11.07 5.63 -4.34
C LYS A 138 10.74 4.96 -5.67
N VAL A 139 9.45 4.85 -6.00
CA VAL A 139 8.97 4.23 -7.23
C VAL A 139 8.89 5.26 -8.35
N PRO A 140 9.73 5.15 -9.40
CA PRO A 140 9.61 5.98 -10.60
C PRO A 140 8.23 5.80 -11.25
N ARG A 141 7.67 6.89 -11.79
CA ARG A 141 6.30 6.88 -12.27
C ARG A 141 6.07 7.80 -13.45
N MET A 142 4.96 7.55 -14.13
CA MET A 142 4.38 8.41 -15.15
C MET A 142 2.91 8.64 -14.89
N GLY A 143 2.37 9.75 -15.39
CA GLY A 143 0.95 10.08 -15.30
C GLY A 143 0.22 9.80 -16.60
N PHE A 144 -1.00 9.28 -16.49
CA PHE A 144 -1.94 9.13 -17.58
C PHE A 144 -3.25 9.83 -17.19
N VAL A 145 -3.56 10.94 -17.88
CA VAL A 145 -4.80 11.70 -17.66
C VAL A 145 -5.88 11.10 -18.54
N ASN A 146 -6.77 10.34 -17.91
CA ASN A 146 -7.85 9.60 -18.54
C ASN A 146 -9.15 10.44 -18.59
N LYS A 147 -10.13 9.97 -19.34
CA LYS A 147 -11.44 10.60 -19.50
C LYS A 147 -11.39 11.94 -20.25
N MET A 148 -10.49 12.11 -21.20
CA MET A 148 -10.39 13.30 -22.02
C MET A 148 -11.67 13.56 -22.88
N ASP A 149 -12.52 12.55 -23.02
CA ASP A 149 -13.80 12.59 -23.75
C ASP A 149 -14.96 13.15 -22.91
N ARG A 150 -14.74 13.43 -21.63
CA ARG A 150 -15.79 13.91 -20.72
C ARG A 150 -15.85 15.43 -20.69
N GLN A 151 -17.06 15.95 -20.46
CA GLN A 151 -17.30 17.39 -20.31
C GLN A 151 -16.50 17.94 -19.11
N GLY A 152 -15.81 19.06 -19.30
CA GLY A 152 -14.95 19.68 -18.30
C GLY A 152 -13.55 19.07 -18.20
N SER A 153 -13.16 18.23 -19.16
CA SER A 153 -11.80 17.67 -19.20
C SER A 153 -10.77 18.76 -19.51
N ASP A 154 -9.66 18.77 -18.74
CA ASP A 154 -8.55 19.71 -18.92
C ASP A 154 -7.23 19.04 -18.52
N PHE A 155 -6.45 18.64 -19.51
CA PHE A 155 -5.15 17.96 -19.32
C PHE A 155 -4.12 18.85 -18.63
N LEU A 156 -3.97 20.09 -19.08
CA LEU A 156 -2.93 20.99 -18.57
C LEU A 156 -3.22 21.43 -17.12
N LYS A 157 -4.48 21.60 -16.78
CA LYS A 157 -4.92 21.85 -15.40
C LYS A 157 -4.54 20.71 -14.48
N VAL A 158 -4.73 19.45 -14.89
CA VAL A 158 -4.32 18.28 -14.10
C VAL A 158 -2.80 18.25 -13.93
N CYS A 159 -2.02 18.52 -14.97
CA CYS A 159 -0.55 18.62 -14.86
C CYS A 159 -0.15 19.70 -13.84
N GLN A 160 -0.82 20.85 -13.84
CA GLN A 160 -0.55 21.91 -12.87
C GLN A 160 -0.95 21.49 -11.44
N GLN A 161 -2.06 20.78 -11.26
CA GLN A 161 -2.46 20.24 -9.96
C GLN A 161 -1.43 19.24 -9.41
N VAL A 162 -0.85 18.39 -10.25
CA VAL A 162 0.23 17.48 -9.83
C VAL A 162 1.44 18.27 -9.30
N LYS A 163 1.80 19.39 -9.96
CA LYS A 163 2.87 20.28 -9.47
C LYS A 163 2.53 20.93 -8.13
N ASP A 164 1.33 21.48 -8.02
CA ASP A 164 0.93 22.29 -6.87
C ASP A 164 0.58 21.45 -5.64
N MET A 165 -0.16 20.35 -5.83
CA MET A 165 -0.68 19.52 -4.73
C MET A 165 0.25 18.34 -4.38
N LEU A 166 0.81 17.68 -5.39
CA LEU A 166 1.70 16.52 -5.19
C LEU A 166 3.19 16.91 -5.14
N LYS A 167 3.52 18.20 -5.31
CA LYS A 167 4.89 18.74 -5.27
C LYS A 167 5.86 17.98 -6.20
N SER A 168 5.36 17.52 -7.33
CA SER A 168 6.11 16.74 -8.30
C SER A 168 6.13 17.43 -9.66
N ASN A 169 7.26 17.37 -10.35
CA ASN A 169 7.44 18.06 -11.63
C ASN A 169 6.76 17.28 -12.77
N ALA A 170 5.47 17.51 -12.94
CA ALA A 170 4.68 16.95 -14.03
C ALA A 170 4.97 17.68 -15.35
N VAL A 171 5.55 16.97 -16.31
CA VAL A 171 5.92 17.53 -17.62
C VAL A 171 5.12 16.84 -18.73
N PRO A 172 4.29 17.58 -19.47
CA PRO A 172 3.60 17.03 -20.61
C PRO A 172 4.57 16.51 -21.68
N ILE A 173 4.36 15.29 -22.14
CA ILE A 173 5.08 14.74 -23.33
C ILE A 173 4.15 14.64 -24.53
N VAL A 174 2.87 14.92 -24.31
CA VAL A 174 1.83 15.07 -25.35
C VAL A 174 0.97 16.28 -25.09
N LEU A 175 0.27 16.75 -26.11
CA LEU A 175 -0.86 17.68 -25.98
C LEU A 175 -2.11 17.06 -26.60
N PRO A 176 -3.30 17.21 -25.99
CA PRO A 176 -4.54 16.67 -26.56
C PRO A 176 -4.95 17.41 -27.84
N ILE A 177 -5.49 16.67 -28.81
CA ILE A 177 -6.13 17.22 -30.02
C ILE A 177 -7.62 17.19 -29.83
N GLY A 178 -8.23 18.37 -29.68
CA GLY A 178 -9.62 18.52 -29.30
C GLY A 178 -9.85 18.29 -27.81
N GLU A 179 -11.02 18.68 -27.37
CA GLU A 179 -11.46 18.59 -25.97
C GLU A 179 -12.83 17.90 -25.90
N GLU A 180 -13.13 17.27 -24.78
CA GLU A 180 -14.42 16.64 -24.51
C GLU A 180 -14.86 15.68 -25.63
N ALA A 181 -16.05 15.88 -26.20
CA ALA A 181 -16.59 15.05 -27.28
C ALA A 181 -15.74 15.13 -28.56
N ASP A 182 -14.98 16.22 -28.75
CA ASP A 182 -14.11 16.43 -29.91
C ASP A 182 -12.68 15.89 -29.72
N PHE A 183 -12.38 15.24 -28.60
CA PHE A 183 -11.08 14.61 -28.36
C PHE A 183 -10.82 13.51 -29.37
N LYS A 184 -9.82 13.71 -30.26
CA LYS A 184 -9.50 12.80 -31.36
C LYS A 184 -8.19 12.06 -31.19
N GLY A 185 -7.22 12.67 -30.51
CA GLY A 185 -5.89 12.14 -30.40
C GLY A 185 -4.96 13.04 -29.61
N VAL A 186 -3.65 12.88 -29.85
CA VAL A 186 -2.62 13.66 -29.17
C VAL A 186 -1.53 14.11 -30.15
N VAL A 187 -0.85 15.19 -29.82
CA VAL A 187 0.40 15.59 -30.46
C VAL A 187 1.55 15.05 -29.58
N ASP A 188 2.40 14.22 -30.15
CA ASP A 188 3.65 13.78 -29.54
C ASP A 188 4.67 14.93 -29.62
N LEU A 189 5.01 15.51 -28.46
CA LEU A 189 5.92 16.66 -28.37
C LEU A 189 7.37 16.31 -28.69
N ILE A 190 7.77 15.06 -28.53
CA ILE A 190 9.14 14.61 -28.77
C ILE A 190 9.33 14.34 -30.27
N LYS A 191 8.44 13.57 -30.86
CA LYS A 191 8.46 13.26 -32.31
C LYS A 191 7.88 14.35 -33.17
N ASN A 192 7.28 15.37 -32.57
CA ASN A 192 6.70 16.52 -33.27
C ASN A 192 5.69 16.13 -34.37
N ARG A 193 4.76 15.25 -34.02
CA ARG A 193 3.73 14.70 -34.90
C ARG A 193 2.41 14.48 -34.17
N ALA A 194 1.32 14.48 -34.92
CA ALA A 194 0.00 14.20 -34.39
C ALA A 194 -0.41 12.74 -34.57
N ILE A 195 -1.10 12.16 -33.61
CA ILE A 195 -1.62 10.79 -33.59
C ILE A 195 -3.13 10.86 -33.42
N ILE A 196 -3.89 10.32 -34.38
CA ILE A 196 -5.36 10.31 -34.35
C ILE A 196 -5.85 8.87 -34.39
N TRP A 197 -6.56 8.42 -33.35
CA TRP A 197 -7.08 7.06 -33.24
C TRP A 197 -8.43 6.91 -33.93
N HIS A 198 -8.66 5.75 -34.57
CA HIS A 198 -9.89 5.39 -35.23
C HIS A 198 -10.82 4.64 -34.28
N GLU A 199 -12.02 5.19 -34.04
CA GLU A 199 -13.02 4.54 -33.18
C GLU A 199 -13.58 3.26 -33.80
N GLU A 200 -13.70 3.20 -35.12
CA GLU A 200 -14.23 2.06 -35.89
C GLU A 200 -13.45 0.77 -35.68
N THR A 201 -12.15 0.89 -35.37
CA THR A 201 -11.26 -0.25 -35.08
C THR A 201 -11.04 -0.47 -33.58
N GLN A 202 -11.87 0.11 -32.72
CA GLN A 202 -11.66 0.11 -31.27
C GLN A 202 -10.26 0.60 -30.88
N GLY A 203 -9.77 1.63 -31.59
CA GLY A 203 -8.45 2.22 -31.34
C GLY A 203 -7.26 1.34 -31.75
N ALA A 204 -7.48 0.18 -32.37
CA ALA A 204 -6.39 -0.70 -32.82
C ALA A 204 -5.53 -0.07 -33.94
N THR A 205 -6.11 0.85 -34.70
CA THR A 205 -5.40 1.62 -35.72
C THR A 205 -5.48 3.11 -35.45
N PHE A 206 -4.44 3.81 -35.92
CA PHE A 206 -4.35 5.27 -35.84
C PHE A 206 -3.59 5.83 -37.01
N ASP A 207 -3.82 7.09 -37.32
CA ASP A 207 -3.05 7.83 -38.33
C ASP A 207 -2.02 8.73 -37.66
N ILE A 208 -0.87 8.83 -38.29
CA ILE A 208 0.13 9.85 -38.01
C ILE A 208 -0.02 10.95 -39.03
N VAL A 209 -0.30 12.15 -38.55
CA VAL A 209 -0.55 13.31 -39.41
C VAL A 209 0.29 14.50 -38.93
N ASP A 210 0.35 15.53 -39.75
CA ASP A 210 0.99 16.79 -39.38
C ASP A 210 0.23 17.47 -38.24
N ILE A 211 0.96 18.25 -37.47
CA ILE A 211 0.40 19.02 -36.35
C ILE A 211 -0.64 20.03 -36.90
N PRO A 212 -1.86 20.07 -36.34
CA PRO A 212 -2.86 21.07 -36.72
C PRO A 212 -2.32 22.51 -36.59
N GLU A 213 -2.66 23.34 -37.57
CA GLU A 213 -2.12 24.72 -37.68
C GLU A 213 -2.38 25.54 -36.42
N ASP A 214 -3.57 25.41 -35.82
CA ASP A 214 -4.00 26.08 -34.60
C ASP A 214 -3.23 25.64 -33.36
N MET A 215 -2.59 24.47 -33.40
CA MET A 215 -1.80 23.93 -32.27
C MET A 215 -0.30 24.20 -32.40
N LYS A 216 0.21 24.60 -33.55
CA LYS A 216 1.67 24.73 -33.79
C LYS A 216 2.36 25.63 -32.77
N ALA A 217 1.75 26.73 -32.36
CA ALA A 217 2.31 27.66 -31.39
C ALA A 217 2.42 27.03 -29.98
N ASP A 218 1.36 26.36 -29.53
CA ASP A 218 1.35 25.69 -28.23
C ASP A 218 2.31 24.49 -28.24
N VAL A 219 2.33 23.71 -29.30
CA VAL A 219 3.28 22.58 -29.44
C VAL A 219 4.72 23.07 -29.38
N ALA A 220 5.07 24.15 -30.08
CA ALA A 220 6.42 24.72 -30.00
C ALA A 220 6.78 25.18 -28.60
N LYS A 221 5.85 25.83 -27.91
CA LYS A 221 6.02 26.29 -26.51
C LYS A 221 6.28 25.10 -25.56
N TYR A 222 5.38 24.11 -25.54
CA TYR A 222 5.49 22.97 -24.61
C TYR A 222 6.64 22.05 -24.96
N ARG A 223 7.01 21.91 -26.25
CA ARG A 223 8.21 21.19 -26.66
C ARG A 223 9.46 21.87 -26.14
N ALA A 224 9.58 23.20 -26.28
CA ALA A 224 10.73 23.94 -25.73
C ALA A 224 10.84 23.78 -24.22
N GLN A 225 9.71 23.85 -23.48
CA GLN A 225 9.69 23.60 -22.04
C GLN A 225 10.13 22.18 -21.69
N LEU A 226 9.66 21.17 -22.44
CA LEU A 226 10.08 19.78 -22.24
C LEU A 226 11.60 19.62 -22.41
N ILE A 227 12.17 20.19 -23.49
CA ILE A 227 13.61 20.11 -23.76
C ILE A 227 14.41 20.83 -22.67
N GLU A 228 13.97 22.01 -22.22
CA GLU A 228 14.58 22.74 -21.12
C GLU A 228 14.62 21.91 -19.83
N GLU A 229 13.50 21.30 -19.46
CA GLU A 229 13.39 20.46 -18.25
C GLU A 229 14.31 19.23 -18.28
N VAL A 230 14.48 18.57 -19.46
CA VAL A 230 15.31 17.38 -19.56
C VAL A 230 16.79 17.67 -19.83
N ALA A 231 17.12 18.87 -20.30
CA ALA A 231 18.50 19.22 -20.68
C ALA A 231 19.49 19.08 -19.52
N GLY A 232 19.05 19.31 -18.29
CA GLY A 232 19.88 19.16 -17.08
C GLY A 232 20.30 17.71 -16.76
N TYR A 233 19.77 16.71 -17.47
CA TYR A 233 20.04 15.29 -17.22
C TYR A 233 20.97 14.63 -18.26
N ASP A 234 21.47 15.38 -19.21
CA ASP A 234 22.47 14.92 -20.16
C ASP A 234 23.34 16.12 -20.59
N GLU A 235 24.65 16.06 -20.30
CA GLU A 235 25.59 17.15 -20.59
C GLU A 235 25.61 17.53 -22.07
N GLY A 236 25.59 16.52 -22.96
CA GLY A 236 25.60 16.77 -24.41
C GLY A 236 24.32 17.43 -24.91
N LEU A 237 23.17 17.10 -24.30
CA LEU A 237 21.88 17.73 -24.59
C LEU A 237 21.85 19.18 -24.08
N LEU A 238 22.41 19.42 -22.88
CA LEU A 238 22.51 20.77 -22.31
C LEU A 238 23.37 21.70 -23.18
N GLU A 239 24.52 21.23 -23.66
CA GLU A 239 25.37 21.98 -24.60
C GLU A 239 24.61 22.35 -25.86
N LYS A 240 23.93 21.38 -26.50
CA LYS A 240 23.12 21.60 -27.70
C LYS A 240 21.95 22.57 -27.45
N PHE A 241 21.29 22.45 -26.31
CA PHE A 241 20.22 23.36 -25.95
C PHE A 241 20.71 24.83 -25.81
N MET A 242 21.93 25.02 -25.33
CA MET A 242 22.54 26.35 -25.20
C MET A 242 23.07 26.91 -26.50
N GLU A 243 23.56 26.05 -27.42
CA GLU A 243 24.22 26.47 -28.66
C GLU A 243 23.30 26.41 -29.89
N ASP A 244 22.64 25.28 -30.10
CA ASP A 244 21.76 25.04 -31.25
C ASP A 244 20.70 23.99 -30.95
N GLU A 245 19.54 24.42 -30.51
CA GLU A 245 18.40 23.57 -30.18
C GLU A 245 17.95 22.71 -31.41
N SER A 246 18.19 23.18 -32.63
CA SER A 246 17.77 22.45 -33.81
C SER A 246 18.59 21.17 -34.08
N SER A 247 19.75 21.05 -33.43
CA SER A 247 20.62 19.87 -33.50
C SER A 247 20.23 18.75 -32.56
N ILE A 248 19.25 18.98 -31.66
CA ILE A 248 18.79 18.00 -30.68
C ILE A 248 18.00 16.91 -31.36
N THR A 249 18.45 15.68 -31.16
CA THR A 249 17.77 14.49 -31.70
C THR A 249 16.70 13.96 -30.76
N GLU A 250 15.71 13.29 -31.33
CA GLU A 250 14.65 12.61 -30.59
C GLU A 250 15.19 11.62 -29.54
N GLU A 251 16.22 10.84 -29.90
CA GLU A 251 16.82 9.84 -29.00
C GLU A 251 17.54 10.47 -27.80
N GLU A 252 18.17 11.63 -27.98
CA GLU A 252 18.77 12.37 -26.87
C GLU A 252 17.73 12.86 -25.86
N VAL A 253 16.58 13.35 -26.34
CA VAL A 253 15.46 13.75 -25.49
C VAL A 253 14.90 12.56 -24.72
N HIS A 254 14.70 11.43 -25.41
CA HIS A 254 14.20 10.22 -24.77
C HIS A 254 15.16 9.70 -23.69
N LYS A 255 16.47 9.70 -23.95
CA LYS A 255 17.50 9.26 -23.01
C LYS A 255 17.53 10.15 -21.77
N ALA A 256 17.53 11.48 -21.95
CA ALA A 256 17.53 12.43 -20.87
C ALA A 256 16.24 12.36 -20.02
N LEU A 257 15.08 12.23 -20.68
CA LEU A 257 13.80 12.06 -19.99
C LEU A 257 13.77 10.76 -19.16
N ARG A 258 14.28 9.66 -19.71
CA ARG A 258 14.40 8.41 -18.96
C ARG A 258 15.26 8.58 -17.71
N ALA A 259 16.42 9.23 -17.81
CA ALA A 259 17.28 9.50 -16.65
C ALA A 259 16.54 10.33 -15.60
N ALA A 260 15.85 11.39 -16.00
CA ALA A 260 15.06 12.22 -15.10
C ALA A 260 13.91 11.44 -14.41
N VAL A 261 13.27 10.51 -15.10
CA VAL A 261 12.23 9.63 -14.53
C VAL A 261 12.82 8.67 -13.51
N MET A 262 14.00 8.09 -13.80
CA MET A 262 14.69 7.20 -12.85
C MET A 262 15.03 7.92 -11.54
N ASP A 263 15.44 9.18 -11.61
CA ASP A 263 15.73 10.03 -10.45
C ASP A 263 14.46 10.62 -9.80
N MET A 264 13.28 10.28 -10.32
CA MET A 264 11.98 10.85 -9.91
C MET A 264 11.91 12.38 -9.98
N ALA A 265 12.74 12.98 -10.79
CA ALA A 265 12.82 14.43 -10.95
C ALA A 265 11.76 14.97 -11.93
N ILE A 266 11.33 14.14 -12.87
CA ILE A 266 10.28 14.46 -13.85
C ILE A 266 9.25 13.33 -13.85
N ILE A 267 7.98 13.73 -13.89
CA ILE A 267 6.85 12.83 -14.10
C ILE A 267 6.33 13.10 -15.53
N PRO A 268 6.62 12.23 -16.50
CA PRO A 268 6.08 12.40 -17.85
C PRO A 268 4.56 12.22 -17.84
N MET A 269 3.85 13.19 -18.37
CA MET A 269 2.39 13.21 -18.40
C MET A 269 1.88 12.91 -19.81
N THR A 270 1.01 11.92 -19.90
CA THR A 270 0.27 11.55 -21.12
C THR A 270 -1.22 11.68 -20.89
N CYS A 271 -2.02 11.66 -21.93
CA CYS A 271 -3.46 11.70 -21.82
C CYS A 271 -4.16 10.78 -22.83
N GLY A 272 -5.43 10.52 -22.55
CA GLY A 272 -6.26 9.72 -23.43
C GLY A 272 -7.67 9.51 -22.89
N SER A 273 -8.39 8.62 -23.54
CA SER A 273 -9.67 8.09 -23.09
C SER A 273 -9.67 6.58 -23.26
N SER A 274 -9.53 5.87 -22.15
CA SER A 274 -9.57 4.39 -22.16
C SER A 274 -10.95 3.88 -22.61
N PHE A 275 -12.02 4.58 -22.26
CA PHE A 275 -13.37 4.25 -22.70
C PHE A 275 -13.52 4.36 -24.23
N LYS A 276 -12.96 5.43 -24.82
CA LYS A 276 -12.95 5.66 -26.27
C LYS A 276 -11.78 5.00 -27.01
N ASN A 277 -10.98 4.19 -26.31
CA ASN A 277 -9.85 3.46 -26.88
C ASN A 277 -8.75 4.36 -27.50
N LYS A 278 -8.47 5.50 -26.88
CA LYS A 278 -7.51 6.49 -27.39
C LYS A 278 -6.37 6.70 -26.37
N GLY A 279 -5.13 6.63 -26.82
CA GLY A 279 -3.94 6.98 -26.03
C GLY A 279 -3.29 5.83 -25.26
N VAL A 280 -3.91 4.66 -25.14
CA VAL A 280 -3.38 3.55 -24.32
C VAL A 280 -2.12 2.93 -24.95
N GLN A 281 -2.06 2.77 -26.26
CA GLN A 281 -0.85 2.24 -26.93
C GLN A 281 0.34 3.19 -26.75
N PHE A 282 0.11 4.49 -26.85
CA PHE A 282 1.16 5.49 -26.57
C PHE A 282 1.67 5.39 -25.13
N MET A 283 0.77 5.18 -24.20
CA MET A 283 1.14 4.95 -22.78
C MET A 283 1.99 3.66 -22.64
N LEU A 284 1.66 2.57 -23.32
CA LEU A 284 2.45 1.34 -23.31
C LEU A 284 3.86 1.54 -23.86
N ASP A 285 4.00 2.29 -24.94
CA ASP A 285 5.29 2.66 -25.50
C ASP A 285 6.11 3.51 -24.52
N ALA A 286 5.46 4.46 -23.84
CA ALA A 286 6.06 5.28 -22.80
C ALA A 286 6.52 4.45 -21.60
N VAL A 287 5.76 3.44 -21.18
CA VAL A 287 6.15 2.48 -20.15
C VAL A 287 7.43 1.74 -20.53
N CYS A 288 7.50 1.22 -21.76
CA CYS A 288 8.70 0.55 -22.26
C CYS A 288 9.91 1.47 -22.25
N ARG A 289 9.72 2.73 -22.63
CA ARG A 289 10.79 3.71 -22.84
C ARG A 289 11.29 4.32 -21.52
N TYR A 290 10.40 4.70 -20.60
CA TYR A 290 10.75 5.53 -19.45
C TYR A 290 10.74 4.82 -18.11
N LEU A 291 9.91 3.80 -17.92
CA LEU A 291 9.85 3.10 -16.63
C LEU A 291 10.97 2.06 -16.49
N PRO A 292 11.45 1.83 -15.25
CA PRO A 292 12.59 0.95 -15.01
C PRO A 292 12.33 -0.52 -15.31
N SER A 293 13.39 -1.19 -15.68
CA SER A 293 13.52 -2.64 -15.64
C SER A 293 14.08 -3.08 -14.28
N PRO A 294 14.04 -4.37 -13.92
CA PRO A 294 14.72 -4.86 -12.74
C PRO A 294 16.24 -4.58 -12.69
N LEU A 295 16.89 -4.40 -13.86
CA LEU A 295 18.33 -4.09 -13.97
C LEU A 295 18.66 -2.62 -13.69
N ASP A 296 17.69 -1.73 -13.79
CA ASP A 296 17.89 -0.29 -13.51
C ASP A 296 17.92 -0.01 -12.00
N LYS A 297 17.47 -0.96 -11.18
CA LYS A 297 17.60 -0.87 -9.73
C LYS A 297 18.92 -1.47 -9.29
N GLU A 298 19.54 -0.84 -8.30
CA GLU A 298 20.69 -1.39 -7.61
C GLU A 298 20.34 -2.73 -6.95
N ALA A 299 21.37 -3.44 -6.48
CA ALA A 299 21.16 -4.68 -5.73
C ALA A 299 20.22 -4.45 -4.55
N ILE A 300 19.29 -5.38 -4.32
CA ILE A 300 18.40 -5.27 -3.16
C ILE A 300 19.20 -5.48 -1.87
N GLU A 301 18.98 -4.60 -0.92
CA GLU A 301 19.59 -4.65 0.40
C GLU A 301 18.76 -5.51 1.35
N GLY A 302 19.46 -6.15 2.26
CA GLY A 302 18.89 -6.95 3.33
C GLY A 302 19.92 -7.19 4.42
N THR A 303 19.57 -8.03 5.37
CA THR A 303 20.44 -8.38 6.50
C THR A 303 20.63 -9.90 6.55
N ASN A 304 21.85 -10.35 6.78
CA ASN A 304 22.09 -11.77 7.04
C ASN A 304 21.53 -12.13 8.43
N PRO A 305 20.56 -13.03 8.54
CA PRO A 305 19.92 -13.35 9.82
C PRO A 305 20.86 -14.02 10.83
N ASN A 306 21.95 -14.63 10.36
CA ASN A 306 22.89 -15.33 11.24
C ASN A 306 23.97 -14.40 11.82
N THR A 307 24.40 -13.41 11.05
CA THR A 307 25.50 -12.49 11.45
C THR A 307 25.02 -11.09 11.82
N GLY A 308 23.81 -10.70 11.39
CA GLY A 308 23.31 -9.33 11.53
C GLY A 308 23.96 -8.31 10.59
N GLU A 309 24.83 -8.76 9.68
CA GLU A 309 25.54 -7.89 8.74
C GLU A 309 24.67 -7.57 7.52
N PRO A 310 24.85 -6.37 6.91
CA PRO A 310 24.20 -6.03 5.64
C PRO A 310 24.56 -7.05 4.54
N ALA A 311 23.59 -7.41 3.74
CA ALA A 311 23.76 -8.31 2.61
C ALA A 311 23.08 -7.73 1.36
N LEU A 312 23.67 -7.97 0.19
CA LEU A 312 23.18 -7.49 -1.08
C LEU A 312 22.83 -8.67 -2.01
N ARG A 313 21.80 -8.49 -2.84
CA ARG A 313 21.46 -9.41 -3.93
C ARG A 313 21.30 -8.64 -5.23
N LYS A 314 22.12 -9.02 -6.21
CA LYS A 314 22.02 -8.47 -7.56
C LYS A 314 20.86 -9.11 -8.32
N PRO A 315 20.17 -8.37 -9.20
CA PRO A 315 19.09 -8.90 -10.05
C PRO A 315 19.67 -9.75 -11.19
N ALA A 316 20.20 -10.93 -10.85
CA ALA A 316 20.83 -11.85 -11.78
C ALA A 316 20.33 -13.28 -11.54
N VAL A 317 20.15 -14.05 -12.61
CA VAL A 317 19.62 -15.41 -12.56
C VAL A 317 20.59 -16.39 -11.90
N ASP A 318 21.88 -16.15 -12.02
CA ASP A 318 22.97 -16.96 -11.44
C ASP A 318 23.31 -16.58 -9.99
N ALA A 319 22.68 -15.52 -9.45
CA ALA A 319 22.84 -15.16 -8.05
C ALA A 319 22.03 -16.11 -7.12
N PRO A 320 22.36 -16.16 -5.81
CA PRO A 320 21.55 -16.89 -4.84
C PRO A 320 20.10 -16.41 -4.83
N PHE A 321 19.15 -17.35 -4.78
CA PHE A 321 17.72 -16.99 -4.80
C PHE A 321 17.32 -16.17 -3.58
N ALA A 322 16.58 -15.09 -3.83
CA ALA A 322 15.92 -14.30 -2.81
C ALA A 322 14.62 -13.71 -3.36
N ALA A 323 13.55 -13.86 -2.60
CA ALA A 323 12.22 -13.37 -2.95
C ALA A 323 11.49 -12.83 -1.72
N LEU A 324 10.55 -11.91 -1.95
CA LEU A 324 9.67 -11.36 -0.92
C LEU A 324 8.23 -11.78 -1.19
N ALA A 325 7.61 -12.45 -0.22
CA ALA A 325 6.18 -12.74 -0.24
C ALA A 325 5.40 -11.48 0.13
N PHE A 326 4.65 -10.92 -0.81
CA PHE A 326 3.95 -9.64 -0.62
C PHE A 326 2.43 -9.78 -0.47
N LYS A 327 1.87 -10.93 -0.83
CA LYS A 327 0.44 -11.20 -0.69
C LYS A 327 0.19 -12.69 -0.47
N ILE A 328 -0.69 -13.01 0.46
CA ILE A 328 -1.22 -14.35 0.67
C ILE A 328 -2.68 -14.34 0.25
N ALA A 329 -3.12 -15.36 -0.49
CA ALA A 329 -4.50 -15.60 -0.82
C ALA A 329 -4.87 -17.05 -0.47
N THR A 330 -6.12 -17.27 -0.12
CA THR A 330 -6.64 -18.61 0.11
C THR A 330 -7.45 -19.06 -1.10
N ASP A 331 -6.99 -20.12 -1.73
CA ASP A 331 -7.68 -20.74 -2.86
C ASP A 331 -8.41 -22.01 -2.38
N PRO A 332 -9.69 -22.20 -2.77
CA PRO A 332 -10.47 -23.36 -2.32
C PRO A 332 -9.89 -24.72 -2.75
N TYR A 333 -9.12 -24.74 -3.85
CA TYR A 333 -8.61 -25.96 -4.47
C TYR A 333 -7.15 -26.26 -4.14
N VAL A 334 -6.33 -25.22 -4.05
CA VAL A 334 -4.88 -25.39 -3.85
C VAL A 334 -4.40 -24.94 -2.47
N GLY A 335 -5.26 -24.38 -1.64
CA GLY A 335 -4.95 -23.91 -0.30
C GLY A 335 -4.28 -22.54 -0.28
N ARG A 336 -3.22 -22.40 0.52
CA ARG A 336 -2.47 -21.11 0.61
C ARG A 336 -1.69 -20.87 -0.66
N LEU A 337 -1.96 -19.75 -1.31
CA LEU A 337 -1.27 -19.23 -2.49
C LEU A 337 -0.48 -18.00 -2.07
N ALA A 338 0.84 -18.09 -2.07
CA ALA A 338 1.71 -16.97 -1.76
C ALA A 338 2.22 -16.29 -3.03
N PHE A 339 1.91 -15.02 -3.19
CA PHE A 339 2.44 -14.17 -4.25
C PHE A 339 3.78 -13.63 -3.79
N PHE A 340 4.78 -13.75 -4.65
CA PHE A 340 6.12 -13.26 -4.35
C PHE A 340 6.81 -12.66 -5.57
N ARG A 341 7.73 -11.75 -5.30
CA ARG A 341 8.65 -11.24 -6.28
C ARG A 341 10.02 -11.88 -6.07
N ALA A 342 10.57 -12.50 -7.12
CA ALA A 342 11.96 -12.93 -7.14
C ALA A 342 12.87 -11.74 -7.45
N TYR A 343 13.78 -11.42 -6.53
CA TYR A 343 14.76 -10.34 -6.72
C TYR A 343 16.07 -10.84 -7.29
N SER A 344 16.45 -12.08 -6.99
CA SER A 344 17.68 -12.70 -7.47
C SER A 344 17.51 -14.20 -7.62
N GLY A 345 18.35 -14.79 -8.44
CA GLY A 345 18.43 -16.23 -8.61
C GLY A 345 17.30 -16.85 -9.43
N ARG A 346 17.18 -18.16 -9.31
CA ARG A 346 16.16 -18.98 -9.96
C ARG A 346 15.59 -19.98 -8.95
N LEU A 347 14.32 -20.23 -9.01
CA LEU A 347 13.60 -21.21 -8.20
C LEU A 347 12.83 -22.15 -9.13
N ASP A 348 13.13 -23.45 -9.07
CA ASP A 348 12.41 -24.48 -9.80
C ASP A 348 11.28 -25.07 -8.96
N ALA A 349 10.15 -25.40 -9.60
CA ALA A 349 9.05 -26.09 -8.94
C ALA A 349 9.51 -27.43 -8.37
N GLY A 350 9.03 -27.78 -7.16
CA GLY A 350 9.45 -28.96 -6.44
C GLY A 350 10.70 -28.79 -5.56
N SER A 351 11.40 -27.65 -5.64
CA SER A 351 12.57 -27.33 -4.85
C SER A 351 12.24 -26.78 -3.45
N TYR A 352 13.27 -26.50 -2.66
CA TYR A 352 13.15 -25.99 -1.31
C TYR A 352 13.69 -24.57 -1.20
N VAL A 353 13.09 -23.79 -0.31
CA VAL A 353 13.57 -22.45 0.10
C VAL A 353 13.60 -22.36 1.62
N LEU A 354 14.42 -21.46 2.14
CA LEU A 354 14.40 -21.07 3.54
C LEU A 354 13.42 -19.90 3.72
N ASN A 355 12.45 -20.06 4.63
CA ASN A 355 11.69 -18.94 5.16
C ASN A 355 12.43 -18.40 6.37
N THR A 356 12.96 -17.18 6.27
CA THR A 356 13.84 -16.60 7.30
C THR A 356 13.11 -16.21 8.58
N ARG A 357 11.80 -15.93 8.53
CA ARG A 357 11.00 -15.63 9.73
C ARG A 357 10.75 -16.86 10.59
N SER A 358 10.33 -17.96 9.95
CA SER A 358 10.04 -19.22 10.65
C SER A 358 11.26 -20.12 10.82
N GLU A 359 12.42 -19.72 10.26
CA GLU A 359 13.67 -20.50 10.21
C GLU A 359 13.45 -21.92 9.67
N SER A 360 12.41 -22.08 8.85
CA SER A 360 11.98 -23.38 8.33
C SER A 360 12.26 -23.53 6.84
N LYS A 361 12.54 -24.75 6.46
CA LYS A 361 12.71 -25.13 5.06
C LYS A 361 11.35 -25.47 4.46
N GLU A 362 10.92 -24.66 3.50
CA GLU A 362 9.64 -24.81 2.83
C GLU A 362 9.80 -25.47 1.46
N ARG A 363 8.93 -26.40 1.12
CA ARG A 363 8.90 -27.03 -0.20
C ARG A 363 7.91 -26.30 -1.10
N ILE A 364 8.40 -25.79 -2.22
CA ILE A 364 7.58 -25.16 -3.26
C ILE A 364 7.06 -26.24 -4.19
N SER A 365 5.83 -26.70 -4.00
CA SER A 365 5.29 -27.80 -4.78
C SER A 365 4.96 -27.42 -6.22
N ARG A 366 4.38 -26.24 -6.43
CA ARG A 366 4.05 -25.69 -7.74
C ARG A 366 4.24 -24.17 -7.76
N ILE A 367 4.60 -23.67 -8.93
CA ILE A 367 4.72 -22.23 -9.20
C ILE A 367 3.73 -21.86 -10.29
N TYR A 368 3.09 -20.73 -10.17
CA TYR A 368 2.10 -20.23 -11.11
C TYR A 368 2.46 -18.83 -11.60
N GLN A 369 2.27 -18.60 -12.88
CA GLN A 369 2.11 -17.29 -13.45
C GLN A 369 0.62 -16.93 -13.38
N MET A 370 0.32 -15.82 -12.73
CA MET A 370 -1.06 -15.42 -12.50
C MET A 370 -1.62 -14.57 -13.64
N HIS A 371 -2.91 -14.73 -13.88
CA HIS A 371 -3.70 -13.87 -14.74
C HIS A 371 -5.05 -13.64 -14.02
N ALA A 372 -5.11 -12.57 -13.25
CA ALA A 372 -6.16 -12.34 -12.25
C ALA A 372 -6.34 -13.58 -11.35
N ASN A 373 -7.48 -14.28 -11.42
CA ASN A 373 -7.72 -15.50 -10.65
C ASN A 373 -7.26 -16.79 -11.36
N LYS A 374 -6.82 -16.72 -12.63
CA LYS A 374 -6.38 -17.90 -13.39
C LYS A 374 -4.92 -18.22 -13.06
N GLN A 375 -4.66 -19.49 -12.76
CA GLN A 375 -3.35 -20.02 -12.38
C GLN A 375 -2.77 -20.80 -13.56
N ASN A 376 -1.69 -20.29 -14.16
CA ASN A 376 -0.96 -20.96 -15.22
C ASN A 376 0.31 -21.58 -14.63
N PRO A 377 0.42 -22.91 -14.52
CA PRO A 377 1.60 -23.54 -13.93
C PRO A 377 2.85 -23.28 -14.78
N ILE A 378 3.96 -22.98 -14.13
CA ILE A 378 5.27 -22.79 -14.72
C ILE A 378 6.29 -23.67 -14.01
N GLU A 379 7.36 -24.05 -14.72
CA GLU A 379 8.39 -24.94 -14.19
C GLU A 379 9.35 -24.22 -13.25
N TYR A 380 9.59 -22.94 -13.48
CA TYR A 380 10.51 -22.13 -12.69
C TYR A 380 10.15 -20.65 -12.74
N ILE A 381 10.71 -19.90 -11.80
CA ILE A 381 10.68 -18.45 -11.74
C ILE A 381 12.10 -17.91 -11.56
N GLU A 382 12.40 -16.77 -12.17
CA GLU A 382 13.73 -16.16 -12.17
C GLU A 382 13.70 -14.74 -11.60
N ALA A 383 14.88 -14.20 -11.30
CA ALA A 383 15.06 -12.81 -10.89
C ALA A 383 14.26 -11.84 -11.77
N GLY A 384 13.60 -10.88 -11.15
CA GLY A 384 12.75 -9.89 -11.83
C GLY A 384 11.31 -10.34 -12.10
N ASP A 385 10.96 -11.61 -11.87
CA ASP A 385 9.60 -12.11 -12.07
C ASP A 385 8.73 -11.98 -10.81
N ILE A 386 7.43 -11.86 -11.08
CA ILE A 386 6.37 -11.95 -10.07
C ILE A 386 5.56 -13.21 -10.35
N GLY A 387 5.38 -14.03 -9.34
CA GLY A 387 4.61 -15.26 -9.45
C GLY A 387 3.92 -15.62 -8.15
N ALA A 388 3.25 -16.75 -8.17
CA ALA A 388 2.61 -17.31 -6.99
C ALA A 388 3.03 -18.77 -6.80
N ALA A 389 3.08 -19.24 -5.56
CA ALA A 389 3.44 -20.61 -5.27
C ALA A 389 2.55 -21.20 -4.17
N VAL A 390 2.47 -22.54 -4.17
CA VAL A 390 1.76 -23.33 -3.17
C VAL A 390 2.69 -24.38 -2.55
N GLY A 391 2.28 -24.89 -1.41
CA GLY A 391 3.03 -25.92 -0.67
C GLY A 391 3.62 -25.44 0.65
N PHE A 392 3.46 -24.17 0.97
CA PHE A 392 3.93 -23.59 2.23
C PHE A 392 3.17 -24.13 3.44
N LYS A 393 3.89 -24.42 4.50
CA LYS A 393 3.33 -24.80 5.81
C LYS A 393 3.04 -23.57 6.65
N ASP A 394 4.00 -22.63 6.68
CA ASP A 394 3.89 -21.38 7.42
C ASP A 394 4.46 -20.24 6.58
N ILE A 395 3.59 -19.47 5.97
CA ILE A 395 3.95 -18.31 5.16
C ILE A 395 3.06 -17.11 5.54
N LYS A 396 3.67 -15.94 5.67
CA LYS A 396 2.99 -14.67 5.94
C LYS A 396 3.42 -13.60 4.95
N THR A 397 2.58 -12.61 4.78
CA THR A 397 2.94 -11.40 4.03
C THR A 397 4.14 -10.72 4.68
N GLY A 398 5.16 -10.39 3.88
CA GLY A 398 6.43 -9.83 4.34
C GLY A 398 7.54 -10.86 4.56
N ASP A 399 7.25 -12.16 4.47
CA ASP A 399 8.28 -13.19 4.63
C ASP A 399 9.29 -13.16 3.47
N THR A 400 10.56 -13.34 3.80
CA THR A 400 11.63 -13.54 2.83
C THR A 400 11.84 -15.02 2.59
N LEU A 401 11.86 -15.40 1.32
CA LEU A 401 12.19 -16.74 0.84
C LEU A 401 13.56 -16.70 0.16
N CYS A 402 14.51 -17.49 0.60
CA CYS A 402 15.87 -17.45 0.05
C CYS A 402 16.55 -18.81 -0.02
N ASP A 403 17.74 -18.84 -0.63
CA ASP A 403 18.64 -20.00 -0.60
C ASP A 403 19.16 -20.20 0.82
N GLU A 404 19.05 -21.43 1.33
CA GLU A 404 19.49 -21.83 2.67
C GLU A 404 21.00 -21.58 2.90
N LYS A 405 21.82 -21.69 1.86
CA LYS A 405 23.27 -21.49 1.95
C LYS A 405 23.66 -20.01 2.01
N TYR A 406 22.79 -19.14 1.51
CA TYR A 406 23.01 -17.70 1.45
C TYR A 406 21.82 -16.95 2.04
N PRO A 407 21.57 -17.08 3.36
CA PRO A 407 20.39 -16.51 3.98
C PRO A 407 20.43 -14.98 3.95
N ILE A 408 19.27 -14.38 3.71
CA ILE A 408 19.05 -12.93 3.73
C ILE A 408 17.64 -12.67 4.23
N VAL A 409 17.47 -11.62 5.03
CA VAL A 409 16.18 -11.03 5.36
C VAL A 409 16.09 -9.72 4.59
N LEU A 410 15.14 -9.65 3.67
CA LEU A 410 14.81 -8.41 2.98
C LEU A 410 14.02 -7.52 3.95
N GLU A 411 14.04 -6.20 3.73
CA GLU A 411 13.29 -5.26 4.56
C GLU A 411 11.83 -5.69 4.70
N SER A 412 11.37 -5.80 5.94
CA SER A 412 9.99 -6.18 6.25
C SER A 412 9.01 -5.06 5.94
N MET A 413 7.81 -5.42 5.49
CA MET A 413 6.70 -4.49 5.35
C MET A 413 6.11 -4.18 6.73
N THR A 414 5.85 -2.91 7.00
CA THR A 414 5.10 -2.47 8.18
C THR A 414 3.66 -2.21 7.79
N PHE A 415 2.73 -2.66 8.63
CA PHE A 415 1.30 -2.48 8.41
C PHE A 415 0.70 -1.70 9.56
N PRO A 416 -0.27 -0.79 9.30
CA PRO A 416 -0.96 -0.08 10.36
C PRO A 416 -1.85 -1.03 11.16
N ASP A 417 -2.04 -0.72 12.43
CA ASP A 417 -3.00 -1.41 13.27
C ASP A 417 -4.44 -1.05 12.88
N PRO A 418 -5.40 -1.97 13.04
CA PRO A 418 -6.81 -1.67 12.81
C PRO A 418 -7.32 -0.62 13.80
N VAL A 419 -8.29 0.18 13.37
CA VAL A 419 -8.82 1.33 14.12
C VAL A 419 -10.29 1.20 14.50
N ILE A 420 -11.01 0.24 13.90
CA ILE A 420 -12.43 -0.02 14.17
C ILE A 420 -12.67 -1.51 14.37
N GLY A 421 -13.55 -1.86 15.29
CA GLY A 421 -13.94 -3.25 15.55
C GLY A 421 -15.43 -3.42 15.62
N ILE A 422 -15.92 -4.60 15.22
CA ILE A 422 -17.30 -5.04 15.39
C ILE A 422 -17.35 -6.43 16.00
N ALA A 423 -18.33 -6.68 16.87
CA ALA A 423 -18.62 -8.01 17.35
C ALA A 423 -19.37 -8.81 16.27
N VAL A 424 -18.99 -10.06 16.04
CA VAL A 424 -19.65 -10.96 15.12
C VAL A 424 -20.04 -12.25 15.80
N GLU A 425 -21.25 -12.72 15.53
CA GLU A 425 -21.77 -14.00 16.04
C GLU A 425 -22.36 -14.79 14.86
N PRO A 426 -22.09 -16.10 14.75
CA PRO A 426 -22.70 -16.90 13.71
C PRO A 426 -24.21 -17.02 13.99
N LYS A 427 -25.04 -16.95 12.93
CA LYS A 427 -26.49 -17.08 13.08
C LYS A 427 -26.91 -18.48 13.57
N THR A 428 -26.08 -19.49 13.32
CA THR A 428 -26.35 -20.86 13.76
C THR A 428 -25.19 -21.40 14.60
N LYS A 429 -25.50 -22.18 15.63
CA LYS A 429 -24.47 -22.84 16.47
C LYS A 429 -23.59 -23.82 15.67
N ALA A 430 -24.10 -24.37 14.58
CA ALA A 430 -23.35 -25.28 13.71
C ALA A 430 -22.22 -24.56 12.93
N ASP A 431 -22.31 -23.26 12.79
CA ASP A 431 -21.34 -22.46 12.03
C ASP A 431 -20.20 -21.86 12.87
N VAL A 432 -20.16 -22.12 14.18
CA VAL A 432 -19.12 -21.59 15.09
C VAL A 432 -17.71 -21.99 14.62
N ASP A 433 -17.50 -23.27 14.34
CA ASP A 433 -16.20 -23.80 13.88
C ASP A 433 -15.85 -23.27 12.49
N LYS A 434 -16.85 -23.18 11.60
CA LYS A 434 -16.67 -22.62 10.26
C LYS A 434 -16.28 -21.13 10.32
N LEU A 435 -16.93 -20.35 11.20
CA LEU A 435 -16.61 -18.94 11.41
C LEU A 435 -15.15 -18.80 11.88
N GLY A 436 -14.72 -19.58 12.86
CA GLY A 436 -13.35 -19.55 13.35
C GLY A 436 -12.33 -19.86 12.25
N MET A 437 -12.57 -20.89 11.45
CA MET A 437 -11.70 -21.24 10.31
C MET A 437 -11.70 -20.17 9.22
N ALA A 438 -12.85 -19.60 8.91
CA ALA A 438 -12.97 -18.56 7.90
C ALA A 438 -12.23 -17.27 8.33
N LEU A 439 -12.44 -16.84 9.57
CA LEU A 439 -11.77 -15.67 10.13
C LEU A 439 -10.24 -15.85 10.20
N ALA A 440 -9.76 -17.04 10.56
CA ALA A 440 -8.33 -17.33 10.57
C ALA A 440 -7.72 -17.20 9.16
N LYS A 441 -8.40 -17.71 8.13
CA LYS A 441 -7.95 -17.58 6.73
C LYS A 441 -7.92 -16.13 6.27
N LEU A 442 -8.96 -15.36 6.57
CA LEU A 442 -9.03 -13.94 6.22
C LEU A 442 -7.94 -13.12 6.92
N ALA A 443 -7.62 -13.44 8.18
CA ALA A 443 -6.52 -12.80 8.90
C ALA A 443 -5.12 -13.19 8.35
N GLU A 444 -4.98 -14.35 7.73
CA GLU A 444 -3.73 -14.71 7.03
C GLU A 444 -3.56 -13.91 5.73
N GLU A 445 -4.66 -13.59 5.04
CA GLU A 445 -4.65 -12.83 3.79
C GLU A 445 -4.36 -11.34 4.02
N ASP A 446 -4.93 -10.77 5.07
CA ASP A 446 -4.87 -9.34 5.35
C ASP A 446 -4.23 -9.06 6.72
N PRO A 447 -3.00 -8.54 6.76
CA PRO A 447 -2.31 -8.23 8.01
C PRO A 447 -2.92 -7.09 8.82
N THR A 448 -3.80 -6.27 8.22
CA THR A 448 -4.55 -5.21 8.94
C THR A 448 -5.89 -5.69 9.48
N PHE A 449 -6.29 -6.90 9.14
CA PHE A 449 -7.47 -7.54 9.71
C PHE A 449 -7.09 -8.38 10.93
N GLN A 450 -7.71 -8.11 12.07
CA GLN A 450 -7.46 -8.82 13.31
C GLN A 450 -8.73 -9.44 13.86
N VAL A 451 -8.55 -10.57 14.53
CA VAL A 451 -9.62 -11.31 15.19
C VAL A 451 -9.24 -11.49 16.65
N LYS A 452 -10.08 -11.03 17.55
CA LYS A 452 -9.89 -11.18 19.01
C LYS A 452 -11.15 -11.78 19.61
N THR A 453 -11.00 -12.60 20.64
CA THR A 453 -12.13 -13.02 21.48
C THR A 453 -12.13 -12.17 22.75
N ASP A 454 -13.19 -11.44 22.97
CA ASP A 454 -13.37 -10.70 24.21
C ASP A 454 -13.57 -11.69 25.37
N GLN A 455 -12.65 -11.71 26.31
CA GLN A 455 -12.68 -12.65 27.44
C GLN A 455 -13.83 -12.37 28.40
N ALA A 456 -14.33 -11.14 28.47
CA ALA A 456 -15.41 -10.77 29.34
C ALA A 456 -16.80 -11.18 28.82
N SER A 457 -17.04 -10.93 27.52
CA SER A 457 -18.32 -11.24 26.87
C SER A 457 -18.32 -12.58 26.13
N GLY A 458 -17.15 -13.15 25.84
CA GLY A 458 -17.00 -14.34 24.99
C GLY A 458 -17.29 -14.08 23.51
N GLN A 459 -17.50 -12.83 23.12
CA GLN A 459 -17.78 -12.44 21.74
C GLN A 459 -16.52 -12.44 20.87
N THR A 460 -16.69 -12.80 19.60
CA THR A 460 -15.63 -12.64 18.59
C THR A 460 -15.71 -11.23 18.03
N ILE A 461 -14.61 -10.48 18.18
CA ILE A 461 -14.45 -9.13 17.62
C ILE A 461 -13.54 -9.21 16.41
N ILE A 462 -13.99 -8.66 15.30
CA ILE A 462 -13.19 -8.46 14.11
C ILE A 462 -12.85 -6.98 13.97
N SER A 463 -11.59 -6.67 13.70
CA SER A 463 -11.09 -5.29 13.63
C SER A 463 -10.41 -5.04 12.28
N GLY A 464 -10.57 -3.82 11.74
CA GLY A 464 -10.08 -3.43 10.43
C GLY A 464 -9.82 -1.92 10.30
N MET A 465 -9.51 -1.48 9.09
CA MET A 465 -9.10 -0.10 8.79
C MET A 465 -10.27 0.88 8.58
N GLY A 466 -11.49 0.38 8.39
CA GLY A 466 -12.68 1.20 8.19
C GLY A 466 -13.95 0.37 8.08
N GLU A 467 -15.10 1.05 8.03
CA GLU A 467 -16.42 0.39 7.93
C GLU A 467 -16.52 -0.45 6.66
N LEU A 468 -16.10 0.09 5.51
CA LEU A 468 -16.14 -0.63 4.23
C LEU A 468 -15.26 -1.88 4.25
N HIS A 469 -14.10 -1.81 4.88
CA HIS A 469 -13.22 -2.98 5.05
C HIS A 469 -13.94 -4.11 5.80
N LEU A 470 -14.58 -3.81 6.94
CA LEU A 470 -15.31 -4.81 7.72
C LEU A 470 -16.56 -5.32 7.02
N ASP A 471 -17.29 -4.46 6.29
CA ASP A 471 -18.44 -4.87 5.47
C ASP A 471 -18.06 -5.89 4.41
N ILE A 472 -16.91 -5.68 3.75
CA ILE A 472 -16.39 -6.60 2.75
C ILE A 472 -16.00 -7.94 3.38
N ILE A 473 -15.35 -7.92 4.55
CA ILE A 473 -15.01 -9.14 5.28
C ILE A 473 -16.27 -9.94 5.63
N VAL A 474 -17.30 -9.27 6.14
CA VAL A 474 -18.59 -9.95 6.48
C VAL A 474 -19.29 -10.50 5.25
N ASP A 475 -19.27 -9.78 4.15
CA ASP A 475 -19.84 -10.25 2.89
C ASP A 475 -19.04 -11.44 2.31
N ARG A 476 -17.70 -11.46 2.45
CA ARG A 476 -16.85 -12.60 2.10
C ARG A 476 -17.18 -13.83 2.95
N LEU A 477 -17.42 -13.67 4.27
CA LEU A 477 -17.86 -14.77 5.14
C LEU A 477 -19.13 -15.43 4.59
N LYS A 478 -20.09 -14.63 4.14
CA LYS A 478 -21.33 -15.12 3.55
C LYS A 478 -21.14 -15.78 2.19
N ARG A 479 -20.45 -15.12 1.26
CA ARG A 479 -20.33 -15.56 -0.14
C ARG A 479 -19.34 -16.70 -0.33
N GLU A 480 -18.14 -16.56 0.24
CA GLU A 480 -17.04 -17.51 0.03
C GLU A 480 -17.13 -18.69 1.02
N PHE A 481 -17.38 -18.41 2.29
CA PHE A 481 -17.34 -19.42 3.37
C PHE A 481 -18.72 -19.96 3.74
N LYS A 482 -19.80 -19.41 3.19
CA LYS A 482 -21.19 -19.78 3.48
C LYS A 482 -21.52 -19.71 4.97
N VAL A 483 -21.02 -18.68 5.65
CA VAL A 483 -21.28 -18.38 7.07
C VAL A 483 -21.96 -17.03 7.17
N GLU A 484 -23.19 -17.02 7.69
CA GLU A 484 -23.90 -15.79 8.00
C GLU A 484 -23.69 -15.41 9.46
N VAL A 485 -23.44 -14.12 9.71
CA VAL A 485 -23.20 -13.57 11.04
C VAL A 485 -24.18 -12.45 11.40
N ASN A 486 -24.45 -12.29 12.68
CA ASN A 486 -25.04 -11.09 13.26
C ASN A 486 -23.89 -10.15 13.61
N GLN A 487 -24.05 -8.85 13.34
CA GLN A 487 -23.08 -7.82 13.62
C GLN A 487 -23.54 -6.97 14.79
N GLY A 488 -22.61 -6.65 15.69
CA GLY A 488 -22.80 -5.64 16.72
C GLY A 488 -22.54 -4.23 16.18
N GLU A 489 -22.73 -3.23 17.05
CA GLU A 489 -22.40 -1.84 16.73
C GLU A 489 -20.88 -1.66 16.59
N PRO A 490 -20.42 -0.82 15.63
CA PRO A 490 -19.02 -0.50 15.48
C PRO A 490 -18.45 0.16 16.74
N GLN A 491 -17.26 -0.23 17.14
CA GLN A 491 -16.55 0.33 18.27
C GLN A 491 -15.14 0.77 17.87
N VAL A 492 -14.68 1.83 18.53
CA VAL A 492 -13.33 2.36 18.30
C VAL A 492 -12.32 1.50 19.06
N GLU A 493 -11.21 1.18 18.41
CA GLU A 493 -10.06 0.56 19.03
C GLU A 493 -9.24 1.63 19.76
N TYR A 494 -9.47 1.76 21.05
CA TYR A 494 -8.68 2.63 21.92
C TYR A 494 -7.33 2.01 22.20
N LYS A 495 -6.34 2.85 22.50
CA LYS A 495 -5.04 2.44 23.05
C LYS A 495 -4.77 3.15 24.37
N GLU A 496 -3.77 2.70 25.10
CA GLU A 496 -3.26 3.42 26.25
C GLU A 496 -1.82 3.86 25.96
N ALA A 497 -1.39 4.96 26.55
CA ALA A 497 -0.02 5.45 26.49
C ALA A 497 0.38 6.07 27.83
N ILE A 498 1.67 6.23 28.07
CA ILE A 498 2.19 6.95 29.24
C ILE A 498 2.64 8.34 28.83
N THR A 499 2.44 9.32 29.70
CA THR A 499 2.84 10.71 29.47
C THR A 499 4.00 11.15 30.37
N GLY A 500 4.29 10.38 31.40
CA GLY A 500 5.32 10.67 32.39
C GLY A 500 6.43 9.61 32.42
N LYS A 501 7.40 9.85 33.29
CA LYS A 501 8.53 8.96 33.54
C LYS A 501 8.38 8.34 34.95
N ALA A 502 8.66 7.04 35.04
CA ALA A 502 8.67 6.33 36.33
C ALA A 502 9.91 5.44 36.41
N ASP A 503 10.60 5.51 37.56
CA ASP A 503 11.63 4.54 37.94
C ASP A 503 10.98 3.50 38.82
N HIS A 504 11.21 2.22 38.55
CA HIS A 504 10.59 1.11 39.31
C HIS A 504 11.58 -0.02 39.54
N ARG A 505 11.46 -0.61 40.73
CA ARG A 505 12.15 -1.85 41.07
C ARG A 505 11.10 -2.91 41.37
N GLU A 506 11.18 -4.04 40.69
CA GLU A 506 10.31 -5.19 40.94
C GLU A 506 11.11 -6.39 41.41
N VAL A 507 10.72 -6.91 42.57
CA VAL A 507 11.31 -8.13 43.12
C VAL A 507 10.25 -9.23 43.14
N TYR A 508 10.39 -10.17 42.21
CA TYR A 508 9.55 -11.36 42.15
C TYR A 508 10.18 -12.46 43.00
N LYS A 509 9.52 -12.85 44.06
CA LYS A 509 9.98 -13.92 44.93
C LYS A 509 8.80 -14.84 45.32
N LYS A 510 8.96 -16.14 45.02
CA LYS A 510 7.98 -17.16 45.42
C LYS A 510 8.71 -18.38 45.96
N GLN A 511 8.37 -18.79 47.17
CA GLN A 511 8.88 -20.02 47.79
C GLN A 511 7.72 -21.00 47.99
N THR A 512 7.81 -22.16 47.37
CA THR A 512 6.86 -23.26 47.54
C THR A 512 7.71 -24.52 47.72
N GLY A 513 7.76 -25.10 48.85
CA GLY A 513 8.43 -26.34 49.27
C GLY A 513 9.30 -27.06 48.21
N GLY A 514 10.47 -26.53 47.89
CA GLY A 514 11.38 -27.01 46.85
C GLY A 514 12.20 -25.87 46.26
N ARG A 515 12.52 -25.93 44.96
CA ARG A 515 13.19 -24.85 44.21
C ARG A 515 12.32 -23.61 44.17
N GLY A 516 12.80 -22.50 44.70
CA GLY A 516 12.11 -21.20 44.70
C GLY A 516 12.08 -20.52 43.32
N LYS A 517 11.47 -19.34 43.29
CA LYS A 517 11.48 -18.44 42.13
C LYS A 517 11.99 -17.07 42.56
N PHE A 518 12.95 -16.51 41.89
CA PHE A 518 13.49 -15.20 42.20
C PHE A 518 13.88 -14.42 40.94
N ALA A 519 13.48 -13.16 40.85
CA ALA A 519 13.97 -12.19 39.87
C ALA A 519 13.86 -10.79 40.45
N ASP A 520 14.86 -9.97 40.26
CA ASP A 520 14.91 -8.57 40.69
C ASP A 520 15.37 -7.71 39.51
N ILE A 521 14.53 -6.75 39.10
CA ILE A 521 14.78 -5.84 38.00
C ILE A 521 14.57 -4.40 38.41
N VAL A 522 15.44 -3.52 37.96
CA VAL A 522 15.32 -2.06 38.13
C VAL A 522 15.30 -1.43 36.75
N PHE A 523 14.24 -0.70 36.44
CA PHE A 523 14.06 -0.11 35.12
C PHE A 523 13.39 1.26 35.20
N THR A 524 13.57 2.03 34.15
CA THR A 524 12.88 3.29 33.90
C THR A 524 11.89 3.07 32.77
N MET A 525 10.68 3.55 32.96
CA MET A 525 9.63 3.59 31.96
C MET A 525 9.34 5.04 31.59
N GLU A 526 9.38 5.36 30.32
CA GLU A 526 9.09 6.70 29.79
C GLU A 526 8.43 6.60 28.39
N PRO A 527 7.76 7.66 27.90
CA PRO A 527 7.25 7.68 26.54
C PRO A 527 8.36 7.44 25.53
N ALA A 528 8.05 6.72 24.45
CA ALA A 528 8.97 6.59 23.31
C ALA A 528 9.17 7.94 22.62
N GLU A 529 10.20 8.06 21.81
CA GLU A 529 10.43 9.25 20.99
C GLU A 529 9.24 9.48 20.03
N GLU A 530 9.00 10.74 19.70
CA GLU A 530 7.90 11.13 18.82
C GLU A 530 8.00 10.38 17.48
N GLY A 531 6.87 9.79 17.05
CA GLY A 531 6.78 9.00 15.82
C GLY A 531 7.19 7.53 15.94
N LYS A 532 7.69 7.09 17.10
CA LYS A 532 7.96 5.66 17.37
C LYS A 532 6.74 4.98 17.96
N THR A 533 6.50 3.74 17.57
CA THR A 533 5.43 2.88 18.07
C THR A 533 6.00 1.63 18.72
N GLY A 534 5.20 0.95 19.56
CA GLY A 534 5.60 -0.28 20.22
C GLY A 534 6.56 -0.05 21.40
N LEU A 535 7.35 -1.07 21.72
CA LEU A 535 8.33 -1.06 22.80
C LEU A 535 9.74 -0.75 22.28
N GLU A 536 10.35 0.31 22.78
CA GLU A 536 11.78 0.57 22.68
C GLU A 536 12.45 0.04 23.97
N PHE A 537 13.22 -1.05 23.85
CA PHE A 537 13.90 -1.67 24.98
C PHE A 537 15.40 -1.39 24.97
N ILE A 538 15.91 -0.77 26.02
CA ILE A 538 17.32 -0.45 26.20
C ILE A 538 17.87 -1.22 27.39
N ASN A 539 18.97 -1.93 27.18
CA ASN A 539 19.69 -2.65 28.22
C ASN A 539 20.96 -1.88 28.63
N GLU A 540 20.97 -1.36 29.85
CA GLU A 540 22.11 -0.66 30.45
C GLU A 540 22.80 -1.50 31.55
N ILE A 541 22.47 -2.77 31.70
CA ILE A 541 23.06 -3.64 32.71
C ILE A 541 24.57 -3.69 32.57
N LYS A 542 25.29 -3.39 33.66
CA LYS A 542 26.74 -3.49 33.76
C LYS A 542 27.11 -4.57 34.78
N GLY A 543 28.26 -5.21 34.59
CA GLY A 543 28.85 -6.12 35.59
C GLY A 543 28.19 -7.49 35.76
N GLY A 544 27.22 -7.88 34.91
CA GLY A 544 26.62 -9.22 34.96
C GLY A 544 25.62 -9.43 36.10
N ASN A 545 25.06 -8.36 36.68
CA ASN A 545 24.08 -8.41 37.74
C ASN A 545 22.82 -9.20 37.36
N ILE A 546 22.46 -9.15 36.08
CA ILE A 546 21.49 -10.05 35.45
C ILE A 546 22.22 -10.79 34.31
N PRO A 547 22.24 -12.13 34.32
CA PRO A 547 22.81 -12.91 33.22
C PRO A 547 22.19 -12.55 31.88
N LYS A 548 23.02 -12.48 30.83
CA LYS A 548 22.58 -12.07 29.48
C LYS A 548 21.44 -12.93 28.93
N GLU A 549 21.40 -14.20 29.32
CA GLU A 549 20.37 -15.16 28.89
C GLU A 549 18.95 -14.81 29.37
N TYR A 550 18.81 -13.97 30.43
CA TYR A 550 17.51 -13.56 30.96
C TYR A 550 17.00 -12.24 30.38
N ILE A 551 17.86 -11.45 29.75
CA ILE A 551 17.48 -10.15 29.15
C ILE A 551 16.35 -10.29 28.11
N PRO A 552 16.41 -11.24 27.15
CA PRO A 552 15.32 -11.45 26.20
C PRO A 552 13.98 -11.81 26.87
N SER A 553 14.03 -12.51 28.01
CA SER A 553 12.83 -12.87 28.77
C SER A 553 12.19 -11.66 29.46
N ILE A 554 13.01 -10.70 29.90
CA ILE A 554 12.54 -9.43 30.47
C ILE A 554 11.85 -8.60 29.38
N GLU A 555 12.48 -8.45 28.22
CA GLU A 555 11.91 -7.74 27.07
C GLU A 555 10.58 -8.39 26.63
N LYS A 556 10.55 -9.71 26.51
CA LYS A 556 9.33 -10.46 26.19
C LYS A 556 8.24 -10.22 27.23
N GLY A 557 8.59 -10.20 28.52
CA GLY A 557 7.66 -9.92 29.61
C GLY A 557 7.00 -8.55 29.48
N PHE A 558 7.75 -7.52 29.15
CA PHE A 558 7.22 -6.18 28.89
C PHE A 558 6.34 -6.15 27.64
N LYS A 559 6.75 -6.76 26.53
CA LYS A 559 5.94 -6.84 25.29
C LYS A 559 4.59 -7.52 25.54
N GLU A 560 4.59 -8.62 26.28
CA GLU A 560 3.34 -9.32 26.65
C GLU A 560 2.46 -8.50 27.59
N ALA A 561 3.07 -7.77 28.54
CA ALA A 561 2.33 -6.94 29.48
C ALA A 561 1.66 -5.74 28.79
N MET A 562 2.29 -5.17 27.77
CA MET A 562 1.75 -4.04 26.99
C MET A 562 0.43 -4.34 26.30
N LYS A 563 0.10 -5.61 26.07
CA LYS A 563 -1.20 -6.01 25.50
C LYS A 563 -2.39 -5.65 26.40
N ASN A 564 -2.12 -5.37 27.69
CA ASN A 564 -3.13 -4.99 28.68
C ASN A 564 -2.70 -3.72 29.41
N GLY A 565 -3.24 -2.59 29.04
CA GLY A 565 -3.00 -1.32 29.70
C GLY A 565 -3.58 -1.24 31.12
N PRO A 566 -3.03 -0.40 32.01
CA PRO A 566 -3.41 -0.30 33.40
C PRO A 566 -4.74 0.41 33.65
N LEU A 567 -5.27 1.18 32.67
CA LEU A 567 -6.51 1.95 32.84
C LEU A 567 -7.76 1.12 32.56
N ALA A 568 -7.85 0.52 31.39
CA ALA A 568 -9.03 -0.20 30.93
C ALA A 568 -8.71 -1.51 30.20
N GLY A 569 -7.44 -1.89 30.14
CA GLY A 569 -7.00 -3.10 29.50
C GLY A 569 -6.77 -2.97 27.98
N PHE A 570 -6.78 -1.75 27.45
CA PHE A 570 -6.42 -1.53 26.05
C PHE A 570 -4.91 -1.68 25.85
N GLU A 571 -4.51 -1.99 24.62
CA GLU A 571 -3.10 -2.16 24.30
C GLU A 571 -2.31 -0.87 24.52
N MET A 572 -1.16 -0.98 25.23
CA MET A 572 -0.23 0.13 25.43
C MET A 572 0.68 0.28 24.24
N ASP A 573 0.92 1.52 23.81
CA ASP A 573 1.79 1.83 22.67
C ASP A 573 2.83 2.90 23.02
N ALA A 574 3.85 3.05 22.19
CA ALA A 574 4.85 4.12 22.25
C ALA A 574 5.57 4.22 23.60
N MET A 575 6.13 3.11 24.07
CA MET A 575 6.79 3.03 25.38
C MET A 575 8.27 2.71 25.25
N LYS A 576 9.09 3.40 26.03
CA LYS A 576 10.52 3.14 26.17
C LYS A 576 10.83 2.61 27.56
N ILE A 577 11.48 1.46 27.62
CA ILE A 577 11.96 0.87 28.86
C ILE A 577 13.49 0.77 28.83
N THR A 578 14.12 1.35 29.86
CA THR A 578 15.56 1.23 30.08
C THR A 578 15.81 0.33 31.29
N LEU A 579 16.31 -0.86 31.08
CA LEU A 579 16.72 -1.78 32.13
C LEU A 579 18.07 -1.35 32.68
N LYS A 580 18.09 -0.90 33.94
CA LYS A 580 19.26 -0.27 34.57
C LYS A 580 20.07 -1.20 35.46
N ASP A 581 19.40 -2.01 36.25
CA ASP A 581 20.04 -2.87 37.25
C ASP A 581 19.13 -4.05 37.63
N GLY A 582 19.61 -4.90 38.51
CA GLY A 582 18.86 -6.03 39.04
C GLY A 582 19.75 -7.02 39.75
N SER A 583 19.18 -8.13 40.13
CA SER A 583 19.90 -9.23 40.74
C SER A 583 19.27 -10.58 40.42
N PHE A 584 20.05 -11.63 40.52
CA PHE A 584 19.58 -13.00 40.33
C PHE A 584 20.03 -13.90 41.48
N HIS A 585 19.35 -15.03 41.64
CA HIS A 585 19.73 -16.07 42.57
C HIS A 585 20.19 -17.31 41.80
N PRO A 586 21.39 -17.88 42.07
CA PRO A 586 21.98 -18.96 41.27
C PRO A 586 21.09 -20.19 41.11
N VAL A 587 20.20 -20.46 42.06
CA VAL A 587 19.33 -21.64 42.06
C VAL A 587 17.89 -21.32 41.71
N ASP A 588 17.37 -20.17 42.17
CA ASP A 588 15.96 -19.84 42.11
C ASP A 588 15.58 -18.92 40.94
N SER A 589 16.58 -18.43 40.17
CA SER A 589 16.33 -17.60 38.98
C SER A 589 16.22 -18.45 37.72
N ASP A 590 15.25 -18.10 36.92
CA ASP A 590 15.05 -18.65 35.56
C ASP A 590 14.39 -17.62 34.65
N SER A 591 14.34 -17.91 33.35
CA SER A 591 13.73 -17.06 32.34
C SER A 591 12.29 -16.68 32.66
N LEU A 592 11.49 -17.61 33.17
CA LEU A 592 10.10 -17.36 33.54
C LEU A 592 9.97 -16.39 34.72
N SER A 593 10.87 -16.49 35.72
CA SER A 593 10.85 -15.56 36.87
C SER A 593 11.12 -14.12 36.45
N PHE A 594 12.03 -13.89 35.51
CA PHE A 594 12.31 -12.58 34.95
C PHE A 594 11.19 -12.08 34.04
N GLU A 595 10.54 -12.93 33.25
CA GLU A 595 9.36 -12.58 32.46
C GLU A 595 8.21 -12.13 33.38
N LEU A 596 7.97 -12.84 34.47
CA LEU A 596 6.93 -12.49 35.45
C LEU A 596 7.26 -11.20 36.23
N ALA A 597 8.53 -10.99 36.61
CA ALA A 597 8.96 -9.74 37.22
C ALA A 597 8.71 -8.53 36.30
N ALA A 598 9.01 -8.66 35.02
CA ALA A 598 8.72 -7.62 34.03
C ALA A 598 7.22 -7.34 33.92
N LYS A 599 6.38 -8.36 33.85
CA LYS A 599 4.90 -8.22 33.81
C LYS A 599 4.32 -7.53 35.04
N LEU A 600 4.82 -7.88 36.23
CA LEU A 600 4.38 -7.27 37.48
C LEU A 600 4.85 -5.82 37.58
N GLY A 601 6.12 -5.58 37.35
CA GLY A 601 6.72 -4.25 37.46
C GLY A 601 6.12 -3.27 36.42
N TYR A 602 5.79 -3.74 35.23
CA TYR A 602 5.09 -2.95 34.22
C TYR A 602 3.81 -2.30 34.76
N LYS A 603 2.95 -3.08 35.40
CA LYS A 603 1.65 -2.62 35.84
C LYS A 603 1.74 -1.45 36.83
N GLU A 604 2.67 -1.52 37.77
CA GLU A 604 2.88 -0.48 38.77
C GLU A 604 3.60 0.74 38.16
N ALA A 605 4.62 0.51 37.34
CA ALA A 605 5.36 1.57 36.67
C ALA A 605 4.47 2.36 35.71
N ALA A 606 3.62 1.70 34.91
CA ALA A 606 2.71 2.36 33.97
C ALA A 606 1.69 3.28 34.67
N ARG A 607 1.19 2.87 35.83
CA ARG A 607 0.33 3.74 36.67
C ARG A 607 1.08 4.96 37.19
N ALA A 608 2.30 4.77 37.69
CA ALA A 608 3.14 5.87 38.17
C ALA A 608 3.57 6.81 37.04
N ALA A 609 3.73 6.31 35.83
CA ALA A 609 4.08 7.08 34.63
C ALA A 609 2.90 7.83 33.98
N LYS A 610 1.76 7.94 34.65
CA LYS A 610 0.56 8.67 34.23
C LYS A 610 0.03 8.12 32.89
N ALA A 611 -0.54 6.92 32.93
CA ALA A 611 -1.23 6.34 31.81
C ALA A 611 -2.45 7.16 31.38
N VAL A 612 -2.65 7.33 30.08
CA VAL A 612 -3.77 8.04 29.46
C VAL A 612 -4.42 7.17 28.40
N LEU A 613 -5.70 7.43 28.12
CA LEU A 613 -6.42 6.80 27.04
C LEU A 613 -6.15 7.55 25.73
N MET A 614 -5.89 6.81 24.67
CA MET A 614 -5.64 7.33 23.32
C MET A 614 -6.76 6.90 22.38
N GLU A 615 -7.22 7.82 21.55
CA GLU A 615 -8.25 7.58 20.54
C GLU A 615 -7.68 7.79 19.13
N PRO A 616 -8.16 7.04 18.11
CA PRO A 616 -7.76 7.24 16.73
C PRO A 616 -8.37 8.53 16.17
N ILE A 617 -7.49 9.35 15.57
CA ILE A 617 -7.85 10.57 14.86
C ILE A 617 -7.78 10.30 13.38
N MET A 618 -8.85 10.69 12.68
CA MET A 618 -8.98 10.54 11.24
C MET A 618 -8.72 11.87 10.55
N LYS A 619 -8.03 11.80 9.43
CA LYS A 619 -7.89 12.91 8.48
C LYS A 619 -9.09 12.87 7.55
N LEU A 620 -9.92 13.87 7.63
CA LEU A 620 -11.13 14.05 6.83
C LEU A 620 -10.91 15.13 5.77
N GLU A 621 -11.30 14.86 4.55
CA GLU A 621 -11.47 15.87 3.50
C GLU A 621 -12.92 15.84 3.02
N VAL A 622 -13.55 17.01 2.98
CA VAL A 622 -14.91 17.18 2.46
C VAL A 622 -14.86 18.13 1.27
N ILE A 623 -15.47 17.72 0.16
CA ILE A 623 -15.67 18.55 -1.02
C ILE A 623 -17.15 18.92 -1.08
N THR A 624 -17.47 20.19 -1.08
CA THR A 624 -18.84 20.70 -0.96
C THR A 624 -19.08 21.99 -1.76
N PRO A 625 -20.31 22.26 -2.20
CA PRO A 625 -20.67 23.59 -2.64
C PRO A 625 -20.47 24.63 -1.52
N GLU A 626 -20.13 25.86 -1.90
CA GLU A 626 -19.87 26.97 -0.96
C GLU A 626 -21.02 27.22 0.01
N GLU A 627 -22.25 27.14 -0.45
CA GLU A 627 -23.45 27.36 0.35
C GLU A 627 -23.63 26.40 1.53
N ASN A 628 -23.05 25.16 1.44
CA ASN A 628 -23.15 24.17 2.49
C ASN A 628 -21.91 24.14 3.44
N MET A 629 -20.86 24.90 3.12
CA MET A 629 -19.63 24.89 3.87
C MET A 629 -19.81 25.24 5.35
N GLY A 630 -20.61 26.25 5.65
CA GLY A 630 -20.87 26.71 7.02
C GLY A 630 -21.53 25.63 7.90
N ASP A 631 -22.54 24.95 7.38
CA ASP A 631 -23.25 23.88 8.10
C ASP A 631 -22.34 22.67 8.33
N ILE A 632 -21.51 22.32 7.35
CA ILE A 632 -20.55 21.22 7.45
C ILE A 632 -19.47 21.52 8.49
N VAL A 633 -18.88 22.72 8.46
CA VAL A 633 -17.89 23.15 9.48
C VAL A 633 -18.54 23.18 10.87
N GLY A 634 -19.77 23.63 11.00
CA GLY A 634 -20.52 23.64 12.23
C GLY A 634 -20.76 22.21 12.77
N ASP A 635 -21.07 21.26 11.91
CA ASP A 635 -21.22 19.86 12.28
C ASP A 635 -19.89 19.22 12.69
N LEU A 636 -18.81 19.47 11.98
CA LEU A 636 -17.48 18.98 12.32
C LEU A 636 -17.00 19.50 13.67
N ASN A 637 -17.25 20.75 13.99
CA ASN A 637 -16.94 21.32 15.31
C ASN A 637 -17.73 20.63 16.44
N ARG A 638 -19.01 20.30 16.21
CA ARG A 638 -19.82 19.51 17.16
C ARG A 638 -19.26 18.11 17.38
N ARG A 639 -18.62 17.51 16.36
CA ARG A 639 -17.95 16.21 16.39
C ARG A 639 -16.51 16.28 16.92
N ARG A 640 -16.15 17.33 17.62
CA ARG A 640 -14.77 17.57 18.12
C ARG A 640 -13.72 17.62 16.99
N GLY A 641 -14.15 17.89 15.76
CA GLY A 641 -13.26 18.03 14.62
C GLY A 641 -12.46 19.32 14.69
N GLN A 642 -11.23 19.25 14.33
CA GLN A 642 -10.33 20.39 14.17
C GLN A 642 -10.14 20.66 12.67
N VAL A 643 -10.73 21.75 12.17
CA VAL A 643 -10.54 22.17 10.79
C VAL A 643 -9.14 22.77 10.64
N ASN A 644 -8.31 22.17 9.79
CA ASN A 644 -6.92 22.54 9.59
C ASN A 644 -6.74 23.45 8.38
N ASP A 645 -7.54 23.24 7.34
CA ASP A 645 -7.41 23.96 6.07
C ASP A 645 -8.75 24.05 5.35
N MET A 646 -8.95 25.13 4.63
CA MET A 646 -10.09 25.36 3.74
C MET A 646 -9.60 25.98 2.45
N GLY A 647 -9.98 25.40 1.32
CA GLY A 647 -9.53 25.83 0.00
C GLY A 647 -10.61 25.68 -1.07
N ASP A 648 -10.21 25.94 -2.29
CA ASP A 648 -11.03 25.77 -3.49
C ASP A 648 -10.44 24.70 -4.41
N ARG A 649 -11.30 23.84 -4.95
CA ARG A 649 -10.93 22.83 -5.94
C ARG A 649 -12.02 22.73 -7.00
N ASN A 650 -11.70 23.03 -8.24
CA ASN A 650 -12.65 22.90 -9.37
C ASN A 650 -14.00 23.59 -9.17
N GLY A 651 -14.03 24.75 -8.47
CA GLY A 651 -15.27 25.49 -8.19
C GLY A 651 -16.08 24.97 -6.99
N ALA A 652 -15.57 23.98 -6.27
CA ALA A 652 -16.11 23.51 -5.00
C ALA A 652 -15.19 23.89 -3.84
N LYS A 653 -15.74 23.97 -2.63
CA LYS A 653 -14.97 24.20 -1.41
C LYS A 653 -14.44 22.88 -0.87
N VAL A 654 -13.20 22.91 -0.39
CA VAL A 654 -12.55 21.78 0.26
C VAL A 654 -12.31 22.09 1.72
N ILE A 655 -12.78 21.23 2.61
CA ILE A 655 -12.56 21.33 4.06
C ILE A 655 -11.68 20.16 4.47
N LYS A 656 -10.52 20.46 5.08
CA LYS A 656 -9.65 19.45 5.66
C LYS A 656 -9.68 19.54 7.17
N ALA A 657 -9.95 18.44 7.85
CA ALA A 657 -10.08 18.40 9.30
C ALA A 657 -9.49 17.13 9.89
N ASN A 658 -9.04 17.22 11.15
CA ASN A 658 -8.75 16.07 11.98
C ASN A 658 -9.95 15.82 12.89
N VAL A 659 -10.47 14.60 12.86
CA VAL A 659 -11.70 14.25 13.59
C VAL A 659 -11.51 12.93 14.36
N PRO A 660 -11.98 12.81 15.59
CA PRO A 660 -11.93 11.54 16.31
C PRO A 660 -12.91 10.55 15.69
N LEU A 661 -12.45 9.31 15.46
CA LEU A 661 -13.27 8.28 14.81
C LEU A 661 -14.56 8.00 15.55
N SER A 662 -14.56 8.07 16.88
CA SER A 662 -15.74 7.83 17.71
C SER A 662 -16.93 8.76 17.41
N GLU A 663 -16.67 9.94 16.85
CA GLU A 663 -17.70 10.92 16.48
C GLU A 663 -18.15 10.80 15.02
N MET A 664 -17.52 9.92 14.24
CA MET A 664 -17.69 9.87 12.80
C MET A 664 -18.61 8.76 12.29
N PHE A 665 -19.08 7.89 13.16
CA PHE A 665 -20.04 6.85 12.76
C PHE A 665 -21.32 7.50 12.20
N GLY A 666 -21.75 7.03 11.02
CA GLY A 666 -22.91 7.59 10.33
C GLY A 666 -22.71 8.98 9.70
N TYR A 667 -21.50 9.52 9.70
CA TYR A 667 -21.20 10.85 9.17
C TYR A 667 -21.61 11.03 7.71
N VAL A 668 -21.43 10.03 6.86
CA VAL A 668 -21.80 10.08 5.43
C VAL A 668 -23.30 10.41 5.26
N THR A 669 -24.15 9.82 6.09
CA THR A 669 -25.59 10.11 6.08
C THR A 669 -25.88 11.56 6.50
N THR A 670 -25.23 12.05 7.54
CA THR A 670 -25.34 13.44 8.00
C THR A 670 -24.87 14.41 6.90
N LEU A 671 -23.72 14.12 6.28
CA LEU A 671 -23.16 14.94 5.21
C LEU A 671 -24.10 15.03 4.00
N ARG A 672 -24.69 13.90 3.61
CA ARG A 672 -25.71 13.87 2.54
C ARG A 672 -26.92 14.74 2.86
N THR A 673 -27.38 14.70 4.10
CA THR A 673 -28.50 15.54 4.56
C THR A 673 -28.15 17.02 4.52
N LEU A 674 -26.98 17.42 5.05
CA LEU A 674 -26.53 18.81 5.09
C LEU A 674 -26.28 19.41 3.70
N SER A 675 -25.87 18.59 2.74
CA SER A 675 -25.49 19.04 1.39
C SER A 675 -26.52 18.68 0.31
N SER A 676 -27.66 18.11 0.68
CA SER A 676 -28.64 17.55 -0.29
C SER A 676 -27.99 16.58 -1.28
N GLY A 677 -27.05 15.77 -0.79
CA GLY A 677 -26.30 14.78 -1.57
C GLY A 677 -25.17 15.33 -2.45
N ARG A 678 -24.88 16.63 -2.38
CA ARG A 678 -23.88 17.29 -3.25
C ARG A 678 -22.46 17.32 -2.70
N ALA A 679 -22.27 17.04 -1.42
CA ALA A 679 -20.95 16.93 -0.81
C ALA A 679 -20.46 15.48 -0.81
N THR A 680 -19.15 15.32 -0.97
CA THR A 680 -18.44 14.05 -0.83
C THR A 680 -17.41 14.15 0.27
N SER A 681 -17.09 13.03 0.91
CA SER A 681 -16.04 12.98 1.93
C SER A 681 -15.13 11.79 1.76
N THR A 682 -13.87 11.98 2.13
CA THR A 682 -12.87 10.93 2.25
C THR A 682 -12.27 10.99 3.65
N MET A 683 -12.16 9.86 4.31
CA MET A 683 -11.65 9.76 5.68
C MET A 683 -10.61 8.67 5.75
N GLU A 684 -9.42 8.99 6.29
CA GLU A 684 -8.32 8.04 6.48
C GLU A 684 -7.73 8.17 7.88
N PHE A 685 -7.18 7.07 8.42
CA PHE A 685 -6.47 7.10 9.69
C PHE A 685 -5.25 8.02 9.62
N SER A 686 -5.10 8.87 10.62
CA SER A 686 -3.95 9.78 10.75
C SER A 686 -3.02 9.34 11.89
N HIS A 687 -3.48 9.42 13.12
CA HIS A 687 -2.69 9.14 14.32
C HIS A 687 -3.59 8.88 15.53
N TYR A 688 -2.99 8.43 16.62
CA TYR A 688 -3.64 8.38 17.92
C TYR A 688 -3.36 9.67 18.70
N ALA A 689 -4.36 10.20 19.39
CA ALA A 689 -4.25 11.37 20.28
C ALA A 689 -4.89 11.09 21.63
N GLU A 690 -4.48 11.84 22.65
CA GLU A 690 -5.04 11.72 23.99
C GLU A 690 -6.54 12.05 23.98
N THR A 691 -7.34 11.16 24.57
CA THR A 691 -8.78 11.33 24.70
C THR A 691 -9.10 12.37 25.79
N PRO A 692 -10.02 13.32 25.56
CA PRO A 692 -10.45 14.25 26.58
C PRO A 692 -10.92 13.54 27.87
N SER A 693 -10.63 14.10 29.03
CA SER A 693 -10.83 13.47 30.34
C SER A 693 -12.27 12.97 30.60
N ASN A 694 -13.27 13.77 30.21
CA ASN A 694 -14.68 13.41 30.35
C ASN A 694 -15.06 12.17 29.53
N ILE A 695 -14.56 12.06 28.31
CA ILE A 695 -14.79 10.90 27.42
C ILE A 695 -13.96 9.71 27.89
N SER A 696 -12.69 9.94 28.27
CA SER A 696 -11.81 8.93 28.83
C SER A 696 -12.43 8.22 30.05
N GLU A 697 -12.99 8.97 30.98
CA GLU A 697 -13.67 8.40 32.14
C GLU A 697 -14.87 7.52 31.78
N GLU A 698 -15.67 7.96 30.79
CA GLU A 698 -16.83 7.18 30.32
C GLU A 698 -16.39 5.88 29.64
N VAL A 699 -15.40 5.95 28.74
CA VAL A 699 -14.86 4.78 28.04
C VAL A 699 -14.23 3.79 29.03
N ILE A 700 -13.42 4.27 29.98
CA ILE A 700 -12.80 3.42 31.02
C ILE A 700 -13.85 2.74 31.87
N LYS A 701 -14.88 3.48 32.29
CA LYS A 701 -15.99 2.95 33.10
C LYS A 701 -16.73 1.84 32.32
N LYS A 702 -17.07 2.10 31.06
CA LYS A 702 -17.72 1.11 30.18
C LYS A 702 -16.86 -0.14 29.98
N ALA A 703 -15.56 0.03 29.73
CA ALA A 703 -14.63 -1.08 29.56
C ALA A 703 -14.43 -1.93 30.81
N ARG A 704 -14.55 -1.34 32.00
CA ARG A 704 -14.48 -2.06 33.30
C ARG A 704 -15.78 -2.72 33.72
N GLY A 705 -16.87 -2.56 32.96
CA GLY A 705 -18.16 -3.17 33.22
C GLY A 705 -18.96 -2.52 34.38
N ASN A 706 -18.70 -1.25 34.66
CA ASN A 706 -19.39 -0.47 35.70
C ASN A 706 -20.37 0.54 35.09
#